data_8d8476a32673769c1f094f30492639b4
#
_entry.id   8d8476a32673769c1f094f30492639b4
#
_cell.length_a   1.000
_cell.length_b   1.000
_cell.length_c   1.000
_cell.angle_alpha   90.00
_cell.angle_beta   90.00
_cell.angle_gamma   90.00
#
_symmetry.space_group_name_H-M   'P 1'
#
loop_
_entity.id
_entity.type
_entity.pdbx_description
1 polymer ?
#
loop_
_entity_poly.entity_id
_entity_poly.type
_entity_poly.pdbx_seq_one_letter_code
_entity_poly.pdbx_strand_id
1 'polypeptide(L)'
;MPSNQPQTIYLSDYKVPAYLVDTADLRFELFEDGARVHSTLTFRRNPESQESQENLGTDAPLQLHGDSLKLESLILNGEAVAQSNYSVSDELLTVNQVPEHFTLQVVTWIEPQNNTRLEGLYKSSSMFCTQCEAEGFRCITYFPDRPDVMARFSTRIEADKTAYPVLLSNGNPVEQGDLSDGRHFVTWEDPFPKPAYLFALVAGDLLEKQDSFTTMSGRKVDLRMYVEPRNSEKCEYALDSLKRAMAWDEKTYGREYDLDMFMIVAVDDFNMGAMENKGLNIFNSSCVLASQETATDMAFERIESIVAHEYFHNWSGNRVTCRDWFQLSLKEGFTVFRDTQFSGDMGSATVKRIEDATVLRTAQFAEDAGPMAHSVRPASYMEITNFYTLTIYVKGAEVVRMIHTLLGPDLFRKGSDLYFERHDGQAVTTDDFVKAMEDASGRDLGQFRLWYQQAGTPQLAISDEYDESAGVYRLHIEQTLPDTPGQTNKQPQHIPFALGLLGSRGEDLALALSADELANGDAPQERVLELTEASHSFEFHGLSERPVPSLLRHFSAPVRVSYPWTREQLLFLMNHDSDGFNRWDAGQRLAIDVIQQMIGAPKDVIVDTRLVGAFRHLISDSDLDQALVAKMLVLPTVAYLAELTDGADVPAIHRARRRVLKHLAIALRDELVACYRRNVDSGPYQLGPEAVARRSLRNTALAWLLLINDEEGRSLGLGQYRDADNMTDRMGALKAFVNSGYDDDRATTLNDFYQTFQHDPQVVEQWFSVQAASRRTGQLSHIHGLLEHPAFDWKNPNKIRAVIGAFAGQNLVNFHNPDGSGYQFLADQVCKLDDSNPQIAARLVSPLTRWRKFAPEYSQQMQAALVQIRDKENLSRDLYEVVHKSLAD
;
A
#
# COMPACT_ATOMS: atom_id res chain seq x y z
N MET A 1 38.49 15.36 2.36
CA MET A 1 37.25 15.35 3.15
C MET A 1 36.47 14.16 2.64
N PRO A 2 35.98 13.22 3.45
CA PRO A 2 35.06 12.22 2.96
C PRO A 2 33.84 12.98 2.41
N SER A 3 33.31 12.55 1.26
CA SER A 3 32.12 13.13 0.67
C SER A 3 30.96 12.91 1.63
N ASN A 4 30.28 13.96 2.03
CA ASN A 4 29.09 13.91 2.88
C ASN A 4 27.85 13.38 2.10
N GLN A 5 28.08 12.61 1.03
CA GLN A 5 27.01 12.05 0.21
C GLN A 5 26.64 10.66 0.71
N PRO A 6 25.33 10.34 0.78
CA PRO A 6 24.87 9.01 1.15
C PRO A 6 25.49 7.92 0.26
N GLN A 7 25.90 6.81 0.88
CA GLN A 7 26.45 5.68 0.14
C GLN A 7 25.35 4.82 -0.43
N THR A 8 25.53 4.33 -1.66
CA THR A 8 24.63 3.33 -2.25
C THR A 8 25.00 1.95 -1.74
N ILE A 9 24.01 1.20 -1.28
CA ILE A 9 24.10 -0.19 -0.84
C ILE A 9 23.65 -1.08 -1.99
N TYR A 10 24.43 -2.13 -2.31
CA TYR A 10 24.15 -3.03 -3.42
C TYR A 10 23.85 -4.46 -2.92
N LEU A 11 22.88 -5.13 -3.57
CA LEU A 11 22.57 -6.54 -3.31
C LEU A 11 23.78 -7.46 -3.49
N SER A 12 24.65 -7.15 -4.46
CA SER A 12 25.90 -7.88 -4.71
C SER A 12 26.88 -7.84 -3.54
N ASP A 13 26.76 -6.87 -2.66
CA ASP A 13 27.66 -6.65 -1.52
C ASP A 13 27.19 -7.38 -0.25
N TYR A 14 26.04 -8.09 -0.35
CA TYR A 14 25.54 -8.89 0.78
C TYR A 14 26.60 -9.89 1.26
N LYS A 15 26.81 -9.86 2.56
CA LYS A 15 27.67 -10.84 3.26
C LYS A 15 26.89 -11.45 4.41
N VAL A 16 27.08 -12.75 4.59
CA VAL A 16 26.58 -13.47 5.76
C VAL A 16 27.16 -12.83 7.02
N PRO A 17 26.34 -12.57 8.07
CA PRO A 17 26.82 -11.90 9.28
C PRO A 17 27.92 -12.70 9.98
N ALA A 18 28.99 -12.02 10.43
CA ALA A 18 30.13 -12.66 11.09
C ALA A 18 29.76 -13.27 12.46
N TYR A 19 28.79 -12.63 13.14
CA TYR A 19 28.28 -13.05 14.44
C TYR A 19 26.76 -13.12 14.41
N LEU A 20 26.21 -14.09 15.14
CA LEU A 20 24.77 -14.26 15.35
C LEU A 20 24.44 -13.98 16.82
N VAL A 21 23.23 -13.51 17.10
CA VAL A 21 22.71 -13.29 18.44
C VAL A 21 21.75 -14.43 18.78
N ASP A 22 22.02 -15.16 19.85
CA ASP A 22 21.13 -16.21 20.33
C ASP A 22 20.00 -15.67 21.21
N THR A 23 20.37 -14.75 22.15
CA THR A 23 19.40 -14.09 23.03
C THR A 23 19.66 -12.59 23.14
N ALA A 24 18.59 -11.82 23.25
CA ALA A 24 18.58 -10.39 23.53
C ALA A 24 17.70 -10.13 24.77
N ASP A 25 18.33 -9.92 25.91
CA ASP A 25 17.66 -9.57 27.15
C ASP A 25 17.72 -8.06 27.34
N LEU A 26 16.54 -7.42 27.25
CA LEU A 26 16.37 -5.97 27.28
C LEU A 26 15.67 -5.54 28.56
N ARG A 27 16.15 -4.47 29.19
CA ARG A 27 15.49 -3.79 30.28
C ARG A 27 15.39 -2.30 29.98
N PHE A 28 14.17 -1.81 29.94
CA PHE A 28 13.83 -0.39 29.70
C PHE A 28 13.45 0.27 31.03
N GLU A 29 14.13 1.33 31.39
CA GLU A 29 13.71 2.25 32.42
C GLU A 29 13.18 3.51 31.76
N LEU A 30 11.84 3.66 31.73
CA LEU A 30 11.17 4.79 31.10
C LEU A 30 10.98 5.94 32.10
N PHE A 31 11.39 7.15 31.70
CA PHE A 31 11.25 8.40 32.43
C PHE A 31 10.63 9.48 31.53
N GLU A 32 10.16 10.58 32.14
CA GLU A 32 9.60 11.69 31.36
C GLU A 32 10.64 12.45 30.52
N ASP A 33 11.89 12.45 30.93
CA ASP A 33 13.01 13.13 30.28
C ASP A 33 13.91 12.21 29.45
N GLY A 34 13.57 10.92 29.35
CA GLY A 34 14.34 9.97 28.57
C GLY A 34 14.07 8.52 28.92
N ALA A 35 14.84 7.63 28.31
CA ALA A 35 14.81 6.21 28.61
C ALA A 35 16.24 5.65 28.72
N ARG A 36 16.50 4.84 29.74
CA ARG A 36 17.71 4.05 29.86
C ARG A 36 17.43 2.63 29.39
N VAL A 37 18.22 2.15 28.45
CA VAL A 37 18.09 0.82 27.87
C VAL A 37 19.30 -0.01 28.25
N HIS A 38 19.07 -1.09 28.99
CA HIS A 38 20.07 -2.10 29.28
C HIS A 38 19.85 -3.27 28.34
N SER A 39 20.86 -3.59 27.55
CA SER A 39 20.86 -4.69 26.59
C SER A 39 21.92 -5.71 26.99
N THR A 40 21.54 -6.97 27.12
CA THR A 40 22.45 -8.10 27.32
C THR A 40 22.29 -9.06 26.18
N LEU A 41 23.29 -9.14 25.30
CA LEU A 41 23.28 -9.92 24.08
C LEU A 41 24.23 -11.11 24.19
N THR A 42 23.75 -12.32 23.89
CA THR A 42 24.57 -13.54 23.82
C THR A 42 24.92 -13.80 22.36
N PHE A 43 26.20 -13.74 22.06
CA PHE A 43 26.74 -13.89 20.71
C PHE A 43 27.43 -15.23 20.51
N ARG A 44 27.33 -15.73 19.28
CA ARG A 44 28.18 -16.78 18.75
C ARG A 44 28.74 -16.42 17.38
N ARG A 45 29.93 -16.87 17.07
CA ARG A 45 30.51 -16.73 15.74
C ARG A 45 29.68 -17.52 14.72
N ASN A 46 29.43 -16.92 13.56
CA ASN A 46 28.70 -17.60 12.50
C ASN A 46 29.67 -18.47 11.65
N PRO A 47 29.51 -19.81 11.67
CA PRO A 47 30.41 -20.69 10.93
C PRO A 47 30.27 -20.55 9.39
N GLU A 48 29.16 -19.99 8.91
CA GLU A 48 28.90 -19.78 7.48
C GLU A 48 29.53 -18.51 6.93
N SER A 49 30.00 -17.60 7.79
CA SER A 49 30.62 -16.36 7.34
C SER A 49 31.99 -16.62 6.65
N GLN A 50 32.27 -15.85 5.59
CA GLN A 50 33.57 -15.91 4.90
C GLN A 50 34.74 -15.57 5.86
N GLU A 51 34.53 -14.61 6.76
CA GLU A 51 35.51 -14.23 7.78
C GLU A 51 35.82 -15.36 8.76
N SER A 52 34.83 -16.24 9.01
CA SER A 52 35.05 -17.46 9.79
C SER A 52 35.79 -18.54 9.02
N GLN A 53 35.63 -18.63 7.70
CA GLN A 53 36.25 -19.64 6.85
C GLN A 53 37.68 -19.27 6.41
N GLU A 54 37.95 -17.98 6.18
CA GLU A 54 39.24 -17.48 5.68
C GLU A 54 40.23 -17.10 6.79
N ASN A 55 39.70 -16.68 7.96
CA ASN A 55 40.53 -16.29 9.09
C ASN A 55 40.41 -17.29 10.23
N LEU A 56 41.36 -18.11 10.30
CA LEU A 56 41.68 -18.98 11.42
C LEU A 56 42.12 -18.21 12.69
N GLY A 57 42.06 -16.87 12.70
CA GLY A 57 42.41 -15.97 13.79
C GLY A 57 41.22 -15.26 14.39
N THR A 58 41.28 -15.04 15.68
CA THR A 58 40.31 -14.44 16.61
C THR A 58 40.02 -12.94 16.39
N ASP A 59 40.26 -12.36 15.22
CA ASP A 59 40.46 -10.90 15.09
C ASP A 59 39.40 -10.14 14.27
N ALA A 60 38.29 -10.77 13.84
CA ALA A 60 37.18 -10.00 13.22
C ALA A 60 36.50 -9.13 14.29
N PRO A 61 36.45 -7.80 14.12
CA PRO A 61 35.75 -6.93 15.06
C PRO A 61 34.24 -7.17 15.02
N LEU A 62 33.60 -7.06 16.19
CA LEU A 62 32.15 -7.01 16.25
C LEU A 62 31.68 -5.59 15.87
N GLN A 63 30.82 -5.49 14.89
CA GLN A 63 30.19 -4.24 14.47
C GLN A 63 28.69 -4.26 14.82
N LEU A 64 28.23 -3.25 15.54
CA LEU A 64 26.85 -3.07 15.92
C LEU A 64 26.36 -1.73 15.39
N HIS A 65 25.18 -1.72 14.76
CA HIS A 65 24.53 -0.50 14.32
C HIS A 65 23.99 0.28 15.50
N GLY A 66 24.05 1.62 15.43
CA GLY A 66 23.50 2.54 16.41
C GLY A 66 23.31 3.91 15.78
N ASP A 67 22.20 4.56 16.05
CA ASP A 67 21.88 5.91 15.58
C ASP A 67 21.38 6.78 16.72
N SER A 68 22.01 7.94 16.89
CA SER A 68 21.63 8.96 17.89
C SER A 68 21.62 8.45 19.34
N LEU A 69 22.50 7.51 19.67
CA LEU A 69 22.60 6.86 20.98
C LEU A 69 23.67 7.51 21.84
N LYS A 70 23.39 7.67 23.14
CA LYS A 70 24.41 7.98 24.14
C LYS A 70 24.81 6.69 24.87
N LEU A 71 26.04 6.20 24.59
CA LEU A 71 26.60 5.03 25.26
C LEU A 71 26.99 5.39 26.70
N GLU A 72 26.41 4.70 27.69
CA GLU A 72 26.72 4.88 29.10
C GLU A 72 27.69 3.80 29.64
N SER A 73 27.57 2.55 29.18
CA SER A 73 28.40 1.43 29.64
C SER A 73 28.55 0.38 28.56
N LEU A 74 29.73 -0.27 28.52
CA LEU A 74 30.06 -1.40 27.65
C LEU A 74 30.84 -2.45 28.43
N ILE A 75 30.28 -3.66 28.54
CA ILE A 75 30.84 -4.76 29.35
C ILE A 75 30.86 -6.03 28.47
N LEU A 76 32.01 -6.67 28.36
CA LEU A 76 32.21 -7.94 27.67
C LEU A 76 32.50 -9.05 28.69
N ASN A 77 31.69 -10.11 28.72
CA ASN A 77 31.83 -11.25 29.67
C ASN A 77 31.97 -10.82 31.12
N GLY A 78 31.26 -9.77 31.54
CA GLY A 78 31.29 -9.25 32.90
C GLY A 78 32.43 -8.26 33.20
N GLU A 79 33.33 -7.96 32.28
CA GLU A 79 34.41 -7.01 32.40
C GLU A 79 34.19 -5.76 31.56
N ALA A 80 34.46 -4.58 32.10
CA ALA A 80 34.34 -3.31 31.37
C ALA A 80 35.34 -3.29 30.17
N VAL A 81 34.85 -2.96 28.99
CA VAL A 81 35.70 -2.85 27.80
C VAL A 81 36.54 -1.58 27.87
N ALA A 82 37.87 -1.72 27.77
CA ALA A 82 38.75 -0.58 27.74
C ALA A 82 38.53 0.31 26.52
N GLN A 83 38.63 1.64 26.68
CA GLN A 83 38.40 2.62 25.60
C GLN A 83 39.27 2.38 24.38
N SER A 84 40.43 1.75 24.50
CA SER A 84 41.31 1.36 23.37
C SER A 84 40.77 0.20 22.54
N ASN A 85 39.84 -0.58 23.08
CA ASN A 85 39.32 -1.81 22.46
C ASN A 85 37.97 -1.62 21.78
N TYR A 86 37.39 -0.42 21.79
CA TYR A 86 36.18 -0.10 21.02
C TYR A 86 36.24 1.31 20.43
N SER A 87 35.46 1.54 19.42
CA SER A 87 35.22 2.86 18.83
C SER A 87 33.73 3.07 18.57
N VAL A 88 33.29 4.31 18.69
CA VAL A 88 31.90 4.74 18.39
C VAL A 88 31.98 5.77 17.28
N SER A 89 31.22 5.56 16.23
CA SER A 89 30.92 6.55 15.18
C SER A 89 29.43 6.91 15.24
N ASP A 90 28.98 7.76 14.32
CA ASP A 90 27.58 8.15 14.24
C ASP A 90 26.62 6.97 13.97
N GLU A 91 27.12 5.90 13.31
CA GLU A 91 26.29 4.76 12.88
C GLU A 91 26.76 3.40 13.46
N LEU A 92 27.95 3.31 14.04
CA LEU A 92 28.53 2.04 14.45
C LEU A 92 29.23 2.10 15.80
N LEU A 93 29.00 1.07 16.60
CA LEU A 93 29.89 0.66 17.69
C LEU A 93 30.71 -0.53 17.21
N THR A 94 32.04 -0.37 17.18
CA THR A 94 32.97 -1.45 16.83
C THR A 94 33.73 -1.90 18.07
N VAL A 95 33.67 -3.21 18.40
CA VAL A 95 34.40 -3.82 19.51
C VAL A 95 35.45 -4.77 18.94
N ASN A 96 36.68 -4.50 19.24
CA ASN A 96 37.83 -5.31 18.78
C ASN A 96 38.02 -6.55 19.66
N GLN A 97 38.52 -7.64 19.09
CA GLN A 97 38.96 -8.84 19.79
C GLN A 97 37.87 -9.47 20.68
N VAL A 98 36.77 -9.89 20.08
CA VAL A 98 35.70 -10.62 20.79
C VAL A 98 35.94 -12.15 20.65
N PRO A 99 35.58 -12.98 21.69
CA PRO A 99 35.67 -14.45 21.60
C PRO A 99 34.66 -15.05 20.61
N GLU A 100 34.76 -16.37 20.38
CA GLU A 100 33.80 -17.12 19.53
C GLU A 100 32.37 -17.14 20.14
N HIS A 101 32.30 -17.22 21.47
CA HIS A 101 31.06 -17.15 22.24
C HIS A 101 31.26 -16.13 23.39
N PHE A 102 30.37 -15.18 23.49
CA PHE A 102 30.48 -14.13 24.51
C PHE A 102 29.11 -13.47 24.81
N THR A 103 29.09 -12.80 25.95
CA THR A 103 27.97 -11.92 26.34
C THR A 103 28.46 -10.49 26.30
N LEU A 104 27.70 -9.62 25.62
CA LEU A 104 27.94 -8.17 25.60
C LEU A 104 26.79 -7.45 26.28
N GLN A 105 27.15 -6.63 27.29
CA GLN A 105 26.18 -5.76 27.94
C GLN A 105 26.43 -4.32 27.49
N VAL A 106 25.37 -3.67 27.05
CA VAL A 106 25.38 -2.28 26.57
C VAL A 106 24.31 -1.49 27.32
N VAL A 107 24.66 -0.32 27.83
CA VAL A 107 23.68 0.61 28.39
C VAL A 107 23.68 1.87 27.56
N THR A 108 22.50 2.25 27.09
CA THR A 108 22.30 3.46 26.31
C THR A 108 21.26 4.37 26.96
N TRP A 109 21.41 5.68 26.74
CA TRP A 109 20.41 6.70 27.07
C TRP A 109 19.87 7.26 25.78
N ILE A 110 18.54 7.35 25.66
CA ILE A 110 17.80 7.91 24.52
C ILE A 110 16.73 8.89 25.00
N GLU A 111 16.26 9.76 24.12
CA GLU A 111 15.27 10.81 24.41
C GLU A 111 14.00 10.66 23.54
N PRO A 112 13.12 9.68 23.84
CA PRO A 112 11.93 9.40 23.03
C PRO A 112 10.97 10.59 22.88
N GLN A 113 10.89 11.47 23.89
CA GLN A 113 10.05 12.67 23.91
C GLN A 113 10.49 13.73 22.86
N ASN A 114 11.74 13.67 22.41
CA ASN A 114 12.33 14.54 21.41
C ASN A 114 12.37 13.91 19.99
N ASN A 115 11.98 12.63 19.87
CA ASN A 115 12.03 11.90 18.63
C ASN A 115 10.84 12.24 17.72
N THR A 116 11.06 13.12 16.74
CA THR A 116 10.07 13.54 15.75
C THR A 116 10.13 12.71 14.46
N ARG A 117 11.18 11.89 14.26
CA ARG A 117 11.31 10.98 13.13
C ARG A 117 10.31 9.83 13.19
N LEU A 118 9.83 9.50 14.42
CA LEU A 118 8.93 8.39 14.71
C LEU A 118 9.53 7.02 14.33
N GLU A 119 10.83 6.86 14.57
CA GLU A 119 11.61 5.65 14.37
C GLU A 119 12.31 5.24 15.66
N GLY A 120 12.40 3.93 15.93
CA GLY A 120 12.83 3.44 17.24
C GLY A 120 11.77 3.68 18.31
N LEU A 121 12.18 4.05 19.52
CA LEU A 121 11.28 4.41 20.62
C LEU A 121 10.96 5.91 20.59
N TYR A 122 9.69 6.26 20.65
CA TYR A 122 9.22 7.65 20.66
C TYR A 122 7.97 7.84 21.53
N LYS A 123 7.55 9.07 21.73
CA LYS A 123 6.29 9.43 22.42
C LYS A 123 5.26 9.88 21.39
N SER A 124 4.09 9.20 21.38
CA SER A 124 2.87 9.67 20.72
C SER A 124 1.90 10.14 21.80
N SER A 125 1.63 11.44 21.85
CA SER A 125 0.82 12.02 22.94
C SER A 125 1.40 11.66 24.32
N SER A 126 0.68 10.85 25.11
CA SER A 126 1.10 10.42 26.46
C SER A 126 1.70 9.01 26.50
N MET A 127 1.73 8.27 25.38
CA MET A 127 2.25 6.91 25.38
C MET A 127 3.64 6.82 24.72
N PHE A 128 4.47 5.90 25.21
CA PHE A 128 5.66 5.42 24.51
C PHE A 128 5.26 4.32 23.54
N CYS A 129 5.80 4.34 22.33
CA CYS A 129 5.63 3.30 21.34
C CYS A 129 6.87 3.18 20.45
N THR A 130 6.96 2.08 19.72
CA THR A 130 8.09 1.79 18.83
C THR A 130 7.69 1.66 17.39
N GLN A 131 8.62 2.02 16.47
CA GLN A 131 8.65 1.62 15.08
C GLN A 131 10.07 1.18 14.72
N CYS A 132 10.28 -0.11 14.48
CA CYS A 132 11.61 -0.67 14.24
C CYS A 132 11.87 -1.06 12.79
N GLU A 133 10.86 -1.25 11.98
CA GLU A 133 11.05 -1.53 10.54
C GLU A 133 11.30 -0.22 9.75
N ALA A 134 12.32 -0.17 8.90
CA ALA A 134 13.29 -1.24 8.57
C ALA A 134 14.48 -1.29 9.54
N GLU A 135 15.01 -0.16 9.96
CA GLU A 135 16.28 -0.02 10.68
C GLU A 135 16.16 0.84 11.96
N GLY A 136 14.96 0.89 12.55
CA GLY A 136 14.66 1.72 13.72
C GLY A 136 15.14 1.13 15.06
N PHE A 137 15.44 -0.17 15.15
CA PHE A 137 15.91 -0.76 16.39
C PHE A 137 17.27 -0.19 16.82
N ARG A 138 18.13 0.18 15.87
CA ARG A 138 19.41 0.85 16.09
C ARG A 138 19.30 2.23 16.77
N CYS A 139 18.09 2.85 16.75
CA CYS A 139 17.80 4.07 17.50
C CYS A 139 17.46 3.82 18.97
N ILE A 140 17.39 2.56 19.41
CA ILE A 140 17.07 2.14 20.78
C ILE A 140 18.34 1.69 21.53
N THR A 141 19.09 0.79 20.94
CA THR A 141 20.35 0.28 21.48
C THR A 141 21.23 -0.26 20.36
N TYR A 142 22.53 -0.45 20.64
CA TYR A 142 23.45 -1.06 19.67
C TYR A 142 23.12 -2.53 19.42
N PHE A 143 22.90 -2.88 18.15
CA PHE A 143 22.50 -4.22 17.70
C PHE A 143 22.99 -4.51 16.29
N PRO A 144 23.22 -5.78 15.89
CA PRO A 144 23.36 -6.12 14.46
C PRO A 144 21.97 -6.06 13.80
N ASP A 145 21.55 -4.82 13.48
CA ASP A 145 20.19 -4.47 13.05
C ASP A 145 19.99 -4.81 11.56
N ARG A 146 19.79 -6.10 11.31
CA ARG A 146 19.57 -6.68 9.97
C ARG A 146 18.63 -7.89 10.07
N PRO A 147 17.81 -8.16 9.04
CA PRO A 147 16.74 -9.15 9.15
C PRO A 147 17.21 -10.61 9.24
N ASP A 148 18.43 -10.92 8.80
CA ASP A 148 19.02 -12.29 8.90
C ASP A 148 19.67 -12.59 10.26
N VAL A 149 19.67 -11.64 11.20
CA VAL A 149 20.11 -11.86 12.59
C VAL A 149 18.87 -12.01 13.46
N MET A 150 18.49 -13.26 13.71
CA MET A 150 17.30 -13.63 14.47
C MET A 150 17.69 -14.06 15.89
N ALA A 151 17.08 -13.46 16.90
CA ALA A 151 17.34 -13.73 18.32
C ALA A 151 16.05 -14.00 19.09
N ARG A 152 16.14 -14.67 20.23
CA ARG A 152 15.04 -14.73 21.22
C ARG A 152 15.12 -13.51 22.11
N PHE A 153 13.97 -12.82 22.27
CA PHE A 153 13.89 -11.60 23.05
C PHE A 153 13.19 -11.84 24.38
N SER A 154 13.81 -11.32 25.45
CA SER A 154 13.17 -11.07 26.74
C SER A 154 13.19 -9.57 26.99
N THR A 155 12.04 -8.99 27.39
CA THR A 155 11.89 -7.53 27.53
C THR A 155 11.26 -7.20 28.87
N ARG A 156 11.99 -6.53 29.74
CA ARG A 156 11.50 -5.97 30.99
C ARG A 156 11.30 -4.46 30.82
N ILE A 157 10.08 -3.99 31.10
CA ILE A 157 9.72 -2.57 31.01
C ILE A 157 9.42 -2.07 32.43
N GLU A 158 10.05 -0.98 32.84
CA GLU A 158 9.85 -0.32 34.11
C GLU A 158 9.40 1.13 33.88
N ALA A 159 8.28 1.54 34.50
CA ALA A 159 7.72 2.89 34.31
C ALA A 159 6.95 3.34 35.59
N ASP A 160 6.60 4.63 35.64
CA ASP A 160 5.66 5.16 36.64
C ASP A 160 4.30 4.46 36.48
N LYS A 161 3.80 3.88 37.59
CA LYS A 161 2.58 3.06 37.56
C LYS A 161 1.31 3.86 37.29
N THR A 162 1.32 5.15 37.63
CA THR A 162 0.16 6.02 37.46
C THR A 162 0.08 6.57 36.02
N ALA A 163 1.23 6.98 35.50
CA ALA A 163 1.31 7.54 34.16
C ALA A 163 1.24 6.46 33.04
N TYR A 164 1.79 5.26 33.33
CA TYR A 164 1.91 4.16 32.36
C TYR A 164 1.43 2.83 32.97
N PRO A 165 0.13 2.69 33.27
CA PRO A 165 -0.41 1.47 33.89
C PRO A 165 -0.33 0.23 33.00
N VAL A 166 -0.23 0.40 31.68
CA VAL A 166 -0.11 -0.68 30.68
C VAL A 166 1.30 -0.69 30.09
N LEU A 167 1.98 -1.85 30.19
CA LEU A 167 3.33 -2.08 29.67
C LEU A 167 3.33 -3.33 28.78
N LEU A 168 3.52 -3.17 27.45
CA LEU A 168 3.39 -4.22 26.46
C LEU A 168 4.69 -4.43 25.69
N SER A 169 4.98 -5.70 25.36
CA SER A 169 6.02 -6.09 24.40
C SER A 169 5.65 -7.39 23.67
N ASN A 170 6.56 -7.91 22.84
CA ASN A 170 6.38 -9.15 22.11
C ASN A 170 6.30 -10.39 23.02
N GLY A 171 5.51 -11.39 22.63
CA GLY A 171 5.45 -12.68 23.31
C GLY A 171 4.41 -12.73 24.43
N ASN A 172 4.75 -13.44 25.51
CA ASN A 172 3.88 -13.63 26.66
C ASN A 172 4.42 -12.92 27.92
N PRO A 173 3.57 -12.32 28.76
CA PRO A 173 4.01 -11.76 30.04
C PRO A 173 4.33 -12.89 31.00
N VAL A 174 5.55 -12.88 31.57
CA VAL A 174 6.04 -13.95 32.46
C VAL A 174 6.22 -13.48 33.90
N GLU A 175 6.48 -12.19 34.11
CA GLU A 175 6.65 -11.61 35.46
C GLU A 175 6.12 -10.18 35.50
N GLN A 176 5.53 -9.78 36.62
CA GLN A 176 5.12 -8.40 36.86
C GLN A 176 5.16 -8.07 38.36
N GLY A 177 5.34 -6.78 38.70
CA GLY A 177 5.34 -6.36 40.08
C GLY A 177 5.57 -4.89 40.31
N ASP A 178 5.41 -4.46 41.53
CA ASP A 178 5.65 -3.08 41.97
C ASP A 178 7.11 -2.87 42.38
N LEU A 179 7.64 -1.70 42.09
CA LEU A 179 8.95 -1.23 42.54
C LEU A 179 8.78 -0.25 43.71
N SER A 180 9.86 -0.02 44.47
CA SER A 180 9.83 0.72 45.72
C SER A 180 9.55 2.23 45.56
N ASP A 181 9.65 2.79 44.35
CA ASP A 181 9.60 4.22 44.05
C ASP A 181 8.30 4.67 43.34
N GLY A 182 7.23 3.88 43.44
CA GLY A 182 5.94 4.16 42.73
C GLY A 182 5.93 3.69 41.29
N ARG A 183 6.99 3.07 40.84
CA ARG A 183 7.10 2.45 39.55
C ARG A 183 6.62 0.99 39.62
N HIS A 184 6.41 0.40 38.45
CA HIS A 184 6.10 -1.02 38.31
C HIS A 184 6.84 -1.58 37.11
N PHE A 185 6.76 -2.90 36.95
CA PHE A 185 7.34 -3.57 35.79
C PHE A 185 6.50 -4.73 35.27
N VAL A 186 6.70 -5.03 34.00
CA VAL A 186 6.27 -6.27 33.35
C VAL A 186 7.45 -6.82 32.54
N THR A 187 7.67 -8.14 32.62
CA THR A 187 8.65 -8.86 31.81
C THR A 187 7.92 -9.73 30.80
N TRP A 188 8.30 -9.64 29.53
CA TRP A 188 7.77 -10.37 28.39
C TRP A 188 8.82 -11.30 27.82
N GLU A 189 8.42 -12.49 27.37
CA GLU A 189 9.28 -13.44 26.66
C GLU A 189 8.64 -13.83 25.34
N ASP A 190 9.38 -13.66 24.23
CA ASP A 190 8.99 -14.16 22.92
C ASP A 190 9.69 -15.51 22.68
N PRO A 191 8.93 -16.61 22.58
CA PRO A 191 9.50 -17.95 22.43
C PRO A 191 10.14 -18.18 21.05
N PHE A 192 9.79 -17.35 20.04
CA PHE A 192 10.29 -17.50 18.68
C PHE A 192 11.45 -16.55 18.40
N PRO A 193 12.54 -17.05 17.76
CA PRO A 193 13.57 -16.15 17.25
C PRO A 193 12.99 -15.20 16.21
N LYS A 194 13.32 -13.92 16.31
CA LYS A 194 12.89 -12.88 15.35
C LYS A 194 14.01 -11.89 15.08
N PRO A 195 14.02 -11.23 13.92
CA PRO A 195 14.89 -10.07 13.69
C PRO A 195 14.44 -8.86 14.53
N ALA A 196 15.37 -7.93 14.72
CA ALA A 196 15.13 -6.74 15.56
C ALA A 196 14.03 -5.82 15.01
N TYR A 197 13.78 -5.82 13.71
CA TYR A 197 12.72 -4.97 13.13
C TYR A 197 11.31 -5.34 13.60
N LEU A 198 11.08 -6.56 14.09
CA LEU A 198 9.81 -7.03 14.65
C LEU A 198 9.65 -6.73 16.15
N PHE A 199 10.66 -6.12 16.77
CA PHE A 199 10.59 -5.71 18.18
C PHE A 199 9.54 -4.61 18.36
N ALA A 200 8.74 -4.72 19.44
CA ALA A 200 7.79 -3.71 19.83
C ALA A 200 7.75 -3.50 21.33
N LEU A 201 7.54 -2.25 21.73
CA LEU A 201 7.27 -1.81 23.09
C LEU A 201 6.19 -0.72 23.07
N VAL A 202 5.20 -0.87 23.97
CA VAL A 202 4.21 0.18 24.22
C VAL A 202 4.04 0.37 25.73
N ALA A 203 4.02 1.62 26.19
CA ALA A 203 3.72 1.97 27.57
C ALA A 203 2.78 3.19 27.61
N GLY A 204 1.63 3.07 28.28
CA GLY A 204 0.65 4.16 28.32
C GLY A 204 -0.53 3.92 29.24
N ASP A 205 -1.36 4.95 29.38
CA ASP A 205 -2.69 4.85 30.00
C ASP A 205 -3.70 4.44 28.94
N LEU A 206 -3.84 3.13 28.76
CA LEU A 206 -4.62 2.53 27.67
C LEU A 206 -5.78 1.69 28.24
N LEU A 207 -6.90 1.75 27.52
CA LEU A 207 -8.04 0.88 27.78
C LEU A 207 -7.88 -0.41 26.97
N GLU A 208 -8.07 -1.55 27.63
CA GLU A 208 -8.04 -2.87 27.03
C GLU A 208 -9.45 -3.31 26.61
N LYS A 209 -9.60 -3.76 25.37
CA LYS A 209 -10.77 -4.50 24.86
C LYS A 209 -10.34 -5.94 24.61
N GLN A 210 -11.13 -6.89 25.10
CA GLN A 210 -10.82 -8.31 25.03
C GLN A 210 -11.82 -9.06 24.17
N ASP A 211 -11.33 -10.05 23.42
CA ASP A 211 -12.10 -11.06 22.70
C ASP A 211 -11.28 -12.37 22.66
N SER A 212 -11.75 -13.37 21.96
CA SER A 212 -11.01 -14.63 21.79
C SER A 212 -11.35 -15.31 20.47
N PHE A 213 -10.40 -16.11 19.99
CA PHE A 213 -10.58 -16.98 18.83
C PHE A 213 -10.19 -18.41 19.18
N THR A 214 -10.93 -19.41 18.68
CA THR A 214 -10.56 -20.81 18.81
C THR A 214 -10.04 -21.32 17.48
N THR A 215 -8.78 -21.73 17.43
CA THR A 215 -8.12 -22.21 16.21
C THR A 215 -8.69 -23.57 15.77
N MET A 216 -8.40 -23.98 14.54
CA MET A 216 -8.86 -25.26 13.99
C MET A 216 -8.35 -26.47 14.77
N SER A 217 -7.20 -26.36 15.48
CA SER A 217 -6.72 -27.41 16.40
C SER A 217 -7.41 -27.40 17.77
N GLY A 218 -8.29 -26.43 18.05
CA GLY A 218 -9.02 -26.27 19.30
C GLY A 218 -8.29 -25.44 20.37
N ARG A 219 -7.17 -24.79 20.06
CA ARG A 219 -6.46 -23.90 20.96
C ARG A 219 -7.18 -22.54 21.05
N LYS A 220 -7.34 -22.02 22.24
CA LYS A 220 -7.90 -20.69 22.47
C LYS A 220 -6.78 -19.65 22.38
N VAL A 221 -7.00 -18.60 21.59
CA VAL A 221 -6.15 -17.41 21.49
C VAL A 221 -6.88 -16.22 22.10
N ASP A 222 -6.25 -15.52 23.04
CA ASP A 222 -6.76 -14.27 23.59
C ASP A 222 -6.46 -13.12 22.60
N LEU A 223 -7.50 -12.38 22.22
CA LEU A 223 -7.39 -11.19 21.37
C LEU A 223 -7.54 -9.95 22.23
N ARG A 224 -6.58 -9.05 22.17
CA ARG A 224 -6.57 -7.82 22.97
C ARG A 224 -6.29 -6.61 22.10
N MET A 225 -7.09 -5.58 22.27
CA MET A 225 -6.89 -4.30 21.61
C MET A 225 -6.75 -3.20 22.66
N TYR A 226 -5.68 -2.42 22.56
CA TYR A 226 -5.35 -1.34 23.48
C TYR A 226 -5.48 0.00 22.78
N VAL A 227 -6.26 0.90 23.37
CA VAL A 227 -6.57 2.21 22.80
C VAL A 227 -6.59 3.27 23.89
N GLU A 228 -6.39 4.52 23.51
CA GLU A 228 -6.70 5.62 24.41
C GLU A 228 -8.19 5.61 24.80
N PRO A 229 -8.56 5.97 26.06
CA PRO A 229 -9.94 5.83 26.54
C PRO A 229 -11.03 6.45 25.67
N ARG A 230 -10.72 7.55 24.96
CA ARG A 230 -11.64 8.23 24.04
C ARG A 230 -12.06 7.36 22.83
N ASN A 231 -11.30 6.31 22.51
CA ASN A 231 -11.49 5.45 21.36
C ASN A 231 -12.19 4.11 21.69
N SER A 232 -12.69 3.94 22.92
CA SER A 232 -13.26 2.68 23.43
C SER A 232 -14.38 2.10 22.58
N GLU A 233 -15.18 2.94 21.91
CA GLU A 233 -16.36 2.54 21.12
C GLU A 233 -16.01 2.25 19.64
N LYS A 234 -14.72 2.27 19.25
CA LYS A 234 -14.28 2.13 17.86
C LYS A 234 -13.49 0.83 17.58
N CYS A 235 -13.47 -0.11 18.54
CA CYS A 235 -12.58 -1.28 18.49
C CYS A 235 -13.23 -2.53 17.90
N GLU A 236 -14.55 -2.66 17.93
CA GLU A 236 -15.28 -3.90 17.65
C GLU A 236 -15.01 -4.42 16.24
N TYR A 237 -15.05 -3.53 15.26
CA TYR A 237 -14.88 -3.92 13.87
C TYR A 237 -13.48 -4.50 13.57
N ALA A 238 -12.44 -3.94 14.18
CA ALA A 238 -11.07 -4.46 14.03
C ALA A 238 -10.92 -5.85 14.63
N LEU A 239 -11.48 -6.11 15.83
CA LEU A 239 -11.48 -7.43 16.46
C LEU A 239 -12.28 -8.45 15.65
N ASP A 240 -13.41 -8.06 15.09
CA ASP A 240 -14.20 -8.92 14.20
C ASP A 240 -13.47 -9.21 12.88
N SER A 241 -12.78 -8.20 12.32
CA SER A 241 -11.95 -8.36 11.13
C SER A 241 -10.80 -9.35 11.38
N LEU A 242 -10.15 -9.24 12.54
CA LEU A 242 -9.09 -10.18 12.95
C LEU A 242 -9.61 -11.62 13.03
N LYS A 243 -10.78 -11.86 13.65
CA LYS A 243 -11.38 -13.20 13.74
C LYS A 243 -11.71 -13.75 12.34
N ARG A 244 -12.22 -12.92 11.42
CA ARG A 244 -12.46 -13.33 10.03
C ARG A 244 -11.16 -13.69 9.31
N ALA A 245 -10.11 -12.88 9.48
CA ALA A 245 -8.80 -13.14 8.90
C ALA A 245 -8.17 -14.43 9.42
N MET A 246 -8.24 -14.69 10.74
CA MET A 246 -7.78 -15.93 11.37
C MET A 246 -8.51 -17.15 10.78
N ALA A 247 -9.84 -17.13 10.74
CA ALA A 247 -10.64 -18.22 10.22
C ALA A 247 -10.39 -18.47 8.72
N TRP A 248 -10.19 -17.39 7.94
CA TRP A 248 -9.92 -17.50 6.52
C TRP A 248 -8.52 -18.08 6.24
N ASP A 249 -7.50 -17.68 6.99
CA ASP A 249 -6.14 -18.20 6.85
C ASP A 249 -6.04 -19.69 7.17
N GLU A 250 -6.72 -20.12 8.24
CA GLU A 250 -6.83 -21.54 8.59
C GLU A 250 -7.50 -22.35 7.47
N LYS A 251 -8.58 -21.82 6.90
CA LYS A 251 -9.32 -22.49 5.81
C LYS A 251 -8.55 -22.52 4.50
N THR A 252 -7.98 -21.36 4.10
CA THR A 252 -7.41 -21.14 2.76
C THR A 252 -5.96 -21.59 2.69
N TYR A 253 -5.14 -21.29 3.72
CA TYR A 253 -3.72 -21.62 3.77
C TYR A 253 -3.35 -22.67 4.83
N GLY A 254 -4.27 -23.09 5.69
CA GLY A 254 -4.02 -24.05 6.75
C GLY A 254 -3.04 -23.52 7.80
N ARG A 255 -3.03 -22.21 8.03
CA ARG A 255 -2.09 -21.57 8.95
C ARG A 255 -2.79 -21.09 10.20
N GLU A 256 -2.45 -21.67 11.36
CA GLU A 256 -2.90 -21.22 12.66
C GLU A 256 -1.98 -20.15 13.23
N TYR A 257 -2.54 -19.28 14.06
CA TYR A 257 -1.75 -18.39 14.89
C TYR A 257 -0.95 -19.18 15.94
N ASP A 258 0.27 -18.79 16.23
CA ASP A 258 1.26 -19.61 16.95
C ASP A 258 1.55 -19.17 18.39
N LEU A 259 1.01 -18.01 18.85
CA LEU A 259 1.07 -17.55 20.24
C LEU A 259 -0.28 -17.71 20.93
N ASP A 260 -0.30 -17.55 22.28
CA ASP A 260 -1.53 -17.64 23.08
C ASP A 260 -2.32 -16.34 23.11
N MET A 261 -1.68 -15.24 22.72
CA MET A 261 -2.24 -13.88 22.73
C MET A 261 -1.89 -13.15 21.44
N PHE A 262 -2.86 -12.43 20.88
CA PHE A 262 -2.66 -11.44 19.81
C PHE A 262 -3.05 -10.06 20.30
N MET A 263 -2.14 -9.11 20.22
CA MET A 263 -2.34 -7.75 20.68
C MET A 263 -2.34 -6.75 19.53
N ILE A 264 -3.24 -5.78 19.58
CA ILE A 264 -3.33 -4.61 18.68
C ILE A 264 -3.24 -3.35 19.52
N VAL A 265 -2.43 -2.37 19.10
CA VAL A 265 -2.37 -1.04 19.69
C VAL A 265 -2.65 0.02 18.63
N ALA A 266 -3.55 0.96 18.91
CA ALA A 266 -3.83 2.10 18.05
C ALA A 266 -2.99 3.32 18.48
N VAL A 267 -2.28 3.93 17.55
CA VAL A 267 -1.38 5.07 17.76
C VAL A 267 -1.72 6.19 16.77
N ASP A 268 -1.81 7.44 17.24
CA ASP A 268 -2.17 8.58 16.38
C ASP A 268 -0.99 9.11 15.55
N ASP A 269 0.22 9.12 16.12
CA ASP A 269 1.44 9.60 15.46
C ASP A 269 2.24 8.39 14.94
N PHE A 270 1.99 8.03 13.67
CA PHE A 270 2.59 6.86 13.05
C PHE A 270 2.88 7.11 11.57
N ASN A 271 4.12 6.86 11.14
CA ASN A 271 4.54 7.10 9.77
C ASN A 271 3.91 6.12 8.76
N MET A 272 3.56 4.92 9.21
CA MET A 272 3.01 3.84 8.39
C MET A 272 1.50 3.68 8.59
N GLY A 273 0.87 2.71 7.92
CA GLY A 273 -0.51 2.29 8.15
C GLY A 273 -0.62 1.37 9.37
N ALA A 274 0.24 0.36 9.41
CA ALA A 274 0.37 -0.56 10.54
C ALA A 274 1.75 -1.24 10.51
N MET A 275 2.02 -2.12 11.48
CA MET A 275 3.25 -2.89 11.60
C MET A 275 2.97 -4.24 12.27
N GLU A 276 3.47 -5.30 11.65
CA GLU A 276 3.27 -6.70 12.01
C GLU A 276 4.12 -7.20 13.20
N ASN A 277 4.62 -6.35 14.06
CA ASN A 277 5.45 -6.78 15.19
C ASN A 277 4.91 -8.03 15.88
N LYS A 278 5.73 -9.05 16.03
CA LYS A 278 5.31 -10.40 16.49
C LYS A 278 4.50 -10.34 17.78
N GLY A 279 3.22 -10.71 17.70
CA GLY A 279 2.30 -10.77 18.82
C GLY A 279 1.79 -9.41 19.35
N LEU A 280 2.34 -8.30 18.89
CA LEU A 280 1.97 -6.92 19.27
C LEU A 280 1.96 -6.00 18.05
N ASN A 281 0.91 -6.08 17.25
CA ASN A 281 0.77 -5.24 16.07
C ASN A 281 0.44 -3.80 16.47
N ILE A 282 1.14 -2.84 15.86
CA ILE A 282 0.91 -1.40 16.08
C ILE A 282 0.27 -0.81 14.82
N PHE A 283 -0.87 -0.14 15.01
CA PHE A 283 -1.66 0.45 13.94
C PHE A 283 -1.74 1.96 14.07
N ASN A 284 -1.63 2.66 12.97
CA ASN A 284 -2.15 4.01 12.88
C ASN A 284 -3.65 3.98 13.21
N SER A 285 -4.11 4.88 14.09
CA SER A 285 -5.52 4.95 14.51
C SER A 285 -6.48 4.99 13.32
N SER A 286 -6.11 5.66 12.23
CA SER A 286 -6.92 5.75 11.00
C SER A 286 -7.06 4.42 10.24
N CYS A 287 -6.28 3.40 10.60
CA CYS A 287 -6.24 2.09 9.95
C CYS A 287 -6.86 0.97 10.80
N VAL A 288 -7.40 1.29 11.99
CA VAL A 288 -7.91 0.26 12.90
C VAL A 288 -9.15 0.69 13.68
N LEU A 289 -9.40 1.98 13.84
CA LEU A 289 -10.52 2.50 14.61
C LEU A 289 -11.69 2.91 13.70
N ALA A 290 -12.87 2.36 13.94
CA ALA A 290 -14.07 2.69 13.19
C ALA A 290 -15.34 2.60 14.02
N SER A 291 -16.27 3.55 13.78
CA SER A 291 -17.66 3.46 14.17
C SER A 291 -18.53 3.94 13.00
N GLN A 292 -19.81 3.60 13.00
CA GLN A 292 -20.79 4.04 12.01
C GLN A 292 -20.79 5.57 11.81
N GLU A 293 -20.57 6.32 12.89
CA GLU A 293 -20.62 7.78 12.90
C GLU A 293 -19.33 8.43 12.41
N THR A 294 -18.18 7.72 12.48
CA THR A 294 -16.86 8.31 12.23
C THR A 294 -16.13 7.74 11.01
N ALA A 295 -16.52 6.56 10.54
CA ALA A 295 -15.88 5.85 9.43
C ALA A 295 -16.82 5.68 8.24
N THR A 296 -16.27 5.87 7.03
CA THR A 296 -16.97 5.56 5.78
C THR A 296 -16.87 4.06 5.45
N ASP A 297 -17.73 3.55 4.56
CA ASP A 297 -17.68 2.17 4.08
C ASP A 297 -16.26 1.82 3.56
N MET A 298 -15.64 2.71 2.81
CA MET A 298 -14.26 2.54 2.34
C MET A 298 -13.24 2.47 3.49
N ALA A 299 -13.48 3.18 4.61
CA ALA A 299 -12.61 3.08 5.78
C ALA A 299 -12.78 1.72 6.48
N PHE A 300 -13.99 1.19 6.56
CA PHE A 300 -14.23 -0.16 7.07
C PHE A 300 -13.57 -1.24 6.21
N GLU A 301 -13.72 -1.20 4.89
CA GLU A 301 -13.05 -2.12 3.95
C GLU A 301 -11.52 -2.05 4.09
N ARG A 302 -10.97 -0.84 4.20
CA ARG A 302 -9.54 -0.64 4.41
C ARG A 302 -9.06 -1.22 5.74
N ILE A 303 -9.79 -1.02 6.84
CA ILE A 303 -9.45 -1.59 8.16
C ILE A 303 -9.45 -3.11 8.10
N GLU A 304 -10.47 -3.73 7.50
CA GLU A 304 -10.52 -5.18 7.34
C GLU A 304 -9.31 -5.72 6.56
N SER A 305 -8.96 -5.08 5.44
CA SER A 305 -7.80 -5.46 4.63
C SER A 305 -6.49 -5.30 5.40
N ILE A 306 -6.26 -4.18 6.10
CA ILE A 306 -5.00 -3.94 6.83
C ILE A 306 -4.89 -4.87 8.05
N VAL A 307 -5.97 -5.08 8.81
CA VAL A 307 -5.96 -6.03 9.93
C VAL A 307 -5.62 -7.45 9.45
N ALA A 308 -6.17 -7.85 8.30
CA ALA A 308 -5.84 -9.14 7.69
C ALA A 308 -4.38 -9.19 7.20
N HIS A 309 -3.89 -8.12 6.58
CA HIS A 309 -2.50 -7.97 6.13
C HIS A 309 -1.51 -8.20 7.28
N GLU A 310 -1.67 -7.46 8.39
CA GLU A 310 -0.79 -7.59 9.55
C GLU A 310 -0.89 -8.97 10.22
N TYR A 311 -2.08 -9.55 10.25
CA TYR A 311 -2.26 -10.91 10.76
C TYR A 311 -1.56 -11.93 9.86
N PHE A 312 -1.69 -11.83 8.53
CA PHE A 312 -1.08 -12.77 7.59
C PHE A 312 0.45 -12.72 7.61
N HIS A 313 1.03 -11.59 7.98
CA HIS A 313 2.45 -11.48 8.22
C HIS A 313 2.97 -12.43 9.32
N ASN A 314 2.12 -12.92 10.21
CA ASN A 314 2.57 -13.89 11.22
C ASN A 314 3.34 -15.07 10.61
N TRP A 315 2.91 -15.55 9.43
CA TRP A 315 3.59 -16.59 8.66
C TRP A 315 4.46 -16.02 7.54
N SER A 316 3.92 -15.16 6.67
CA SER A 316 4.65 -14.55 5.55
C SER A 316 5.31 -13.22 5.96
N GLY A 317 6.34 -13.29 6.78
CA GLY A 317 7.08 -12.15 7.33
C GLY A 317 7.74 -12.45 8.67
N ASN A 318 6.99 -13.02 9.63
CA ASN A 318 7.49 -13.27 10.99
C ASN A 318 8.08 -14.67 11.15
N ARG A 319 7.33 -15.72 10.80
CA ARG A 319 7.84 -17.11 10.85
C ARG A 319 8.85 -17.38 9.75
N VAL A 320 8.60 -16.90 8.54
CA VAL A 320 9.55 -16.87 7.43
C VAL A 320 9.77 -15.40 7.07
N THR A 321 11.02 -14.93 7.20
CA THR A 321 11.36 -13.52 7.00
C THR A 321 12.37 -13.32 5.85
N CYS A 322 12.68 -12.04 5.57
CA CYS A 322 13.62 -11.65 4.53
C CYS A 322 15.08 -11.84 4.97
N ARG A 323 15.95 -12.36 4.09
CA ARG A 323 17.39 -12.43 4.33
C ARG A 323 18.03 -11.04 4.44
N ASP A 324 17.59 -10.12 3.60
CA ASP A 324 18.08 -8.75 3.49
C ASP A 324 16.93 -7.85 2.96
N TRP A 325 17.08 -6.54 3.07
CA TRP A 325 16.02 -5.59 2.67
C TRP A 325 15.76 -5.54 1.16
N PHE A 326 16.64 -6.05 0.31
CA PHE A 326 16.35 -6.22 -1.11
C PHE A 326 15.24 -7.25 -1.36
N GLN A 327 15.04 -8.18 -0.43
CA GLN A 327 14.00 -9.21 -0.47
C GLN A 327 12.65 -8.73 0.08
N LEU A 328 12.46 -7.46 0.35
CA LEU A 328 11.26 -6.92 1.04
C LEU A 328 9.95 -7.43 0.42
N SER A 329 9.85 -7.53 -0.90
CA SER A 329 8.67 -8.03 -1.60
C SER A 329 8.36 -9.51 -1.31
N LEU A 330 9.33 -10.28 -0.78
CA LEU A 330 9.09 -11.66 -0.34
C LEU A 330 8.00 -11.73 0.73
N LYS A 331 8.05 -10.82 1.71
CA LYS A 331 7.01 -10.73 2.72
C LYS A 331 5.84 -9.86 2.25
N GLU A 332 6.09 -8.68 1.71
CA GLU A 332 5.04 -7.72 1.35
C GLU A 332 4.20 -8.18 0.15
N GLY A 333 4.84 -8.59 -0.93
CA GLY A 333 4.13 -9.04 -2.12
C GLY A 333 3.26 -10.27 -1.86
N PHE A 334 3.76 -11.25 -1.10
CA PHE A 334 2.98 -12.43 -0.74
C PHE A 334 1.84 -12.09 0.23
N THR A 335 2.08 -11.23 1.20
CA THR A 335 1.05 -10.81 2.16
C THR A 335 -0.03 -9.95 1.52
N VAL A 336 0.32 -9.00 0.64
CA VAL A 336 -0.67 -8.23 -0.14
C VAL A 336 -1.49 -9.13 -1.07
N PHE A 337 -0.88 -10.15 -1.69
CA PHE A 337 -1.64 -11.12 -2.46
C PHE A 337 -2.70 -11.85 -1.61
N ARG A 338 -2.33 -12.25 -0.39
CA ARG A 338 -3.25 -12.94 0.55
C ARG A 338 -4.35 -12.02 1.07
N ASP A 339 -4.03 -10.78 1.44
CA ASP A 339 -5.04 -9.81 1.89
C ASP A 339 -6.01 -9.41 0.76
N THR A 340 -5.53 -9.33 -0.48
CA THR A 340 -6.36 -9.11 -1.67
C THR A 340 -7.33 -10.27 -1.92
N GLN A 341 -6.87 -11.53 -1.81
CA GLN A 341 -7.76 -12.69 -1.88
C GLN A 341 -8.81 -12.67 -0.78
N PHE A 342 -8.39 -12.42 0.47
CA PHE A 342 -9.28 -12.31 1.62
C PHE A 342 -10.34 -11.22 1.39
N SER A 343 -9.94 -10.02 0.99
CA SER A 343 -10.87 -8.91 0.75
C SER A 343 -11.86 -9.23 -0.39
N GLY A 344 -11.41 -9.94 -1.42
CA GLY A 344 -12.28 -10.43 -2.49
C GLY A 344 -13.32 -11.44 -2.01
N ASP A 345 -12.91 -12.36 -1.13
CA ASP A 345 -13.81 -13.39 -0.55
C ASP A 345 -14.79 -12.80 0.48
N MET A 346 -14.41 -11.75 1.20
CA MET A 346 -15.29 -11.06 2.16
C MET A 346 -16.28 -10.10 1.48
N GLY A 347 -15.92 -9.53 0.33
CA GLY A 347 -16.72 -8.56 -0.40
C GLY A 347 -17.07 -9.03 -1.82
N SER A 348 -16.56 -8.33 -2.83
CA SER A 348 -16.72 -8.65 -4.25
C SER A 348 -15.33 -8.78 -4.91
N ALA A 349 -15.00 -9.98 -5.37
CA ALA A 349 -13.74 -10.26 -6.05
C ALA A 349 -13.55 -9.38 -7.31
N THR A 350 -14.63 -9.14 -8.07
CA THR A 350 -14.60 -8.28 -9.25
C THR A 350 -14.32 -6.82 -8.88
N VAL A 351 -15.00 -6.30 -7.87
CA VAL A 351 -14.80 -4.91 -7.40
C VAL A 351 -13.39 -4.75 -6.86
N LYS A 352 -12.92 -5.67 -6.03
CA LYS A 352 -11.55 -5.65 -5.49
C LYS A 352 -10.53 -5.67 -6.63
N ARG A 353 -10.72 -6.53 -7.66
CA ARG A 353 -9.82 -6.58 -8.82
C ARG A 353 -9.78 -5.26 -9.60
N ILE A 354 -10.91 -4.60 -9.77
CA ILE A 354 -11.00 -3.27 -10.39
C ILE A 354 -10.20 -2.23 -9.58
N GLU A 355 -10.30 -2.27 -8.26
CA GLU A 355 -9.56 -1.38 -7.37
C GLU A 355 -8.05 -1.59 -7.47
N ASP A 356 -7.59 -2.84 -7.39
CA ASP A 356 -6.17 -3.19 -7.49
C ASP A 356 -5.59 -2.78 -8.86
N ALA A 357 -6.28 -3.11 -9.94
CA ALA A 357 -5.87 -2.71 -11.29
C ALA A 357 -5.88 -1.18 -11.47
N THR A 358 -6.79 -0.47 -10.79
CA THR A 358 -6.82 1.00 -10.81
C THR A 358 -5.57 1.58 -10.13
N VAL A 359 -5.16 1.05 -8.98
CA VAL A 359 -3.92 1.47 -8.29
C VAL A 359 -2.70 1.17 -9.17
N LEU A 360 -2.61 -0.04 -9.73
CA LEU A 360 -1.53 -0.41 -10.65
C LEU A 360 -1.41 0.57 -11.82
N ARG A 361 -2.50 0.77 -12.56
CA ARG A 361 -2.52 1.60 -13.78
C ARG A 361 -2.31 3.09 -13.51
N THR A 362 -2.80 3.60 -12.35
CA THR A 362 -2.77 5.04 -12.06
C THR A 362 -1.48 5.47 -11.38
N ALA A 363 -0.92 4.62 -10.50
CA ALA A 363 0.18 4.99 -9.64
C ALA A 363 1.42 4.09 -9.83
N GLN A 364 1.29 2.76 -9.83
CA GLN A 364 2.44 1.87 -9.93
C GLN A 364 3.07 1.89 -11.34
N PHE A 365 2.30 1.94 -12.41
CA PHE A 365 2.85 2.09 -13.78
C PHE A 365 3.56 3.42 -13.98
N ALA A 366 3.13 4.46 -13.25
CA ALA A 366 3.82 5.73 -13.23
C ALA A 366 5.16 5.66 -12.45
N GLU A 367 5.21 4.89 -11.37
CA GLU A 367 6.43 4.60 -10.61
C GLU A 367 7.42 3.80 -11.48
N ASP A 368 6.96 2.78 -12.20
CA ASP A 368 7.76 1.97 -13.13
C ASP A 368 8.34 2.78 -14.32
N ALA A 369 7.70 3.87 -14.69
CA ALA A 369 8.14 4.78 -15.76
C ALA A 369 8.89 6.01 -15.24
N GLY A 370 9.06 6.13 -13.93
CA GLY A 370 9.66 7.29 -13.27
C GLY A 370 11.17 7.14 -13.03
N PRO A 371 11.80 8.22 -12.50
CA PRO A 371 13.25 8.22 -12.21
C PRO A 371 13.63 7.30 -11.05
N MET A 372 12.68 6.92 -10.21
CA MET A 372 12.85 5.98 -9.11
C MET A 372 12.48 4.54 -9.49
N ALA A 373 12.23 4.26 -10.78
CA ALA A 373 11.86 2.93 -11.24
C ALA A 373 12.88 1.87 -10.79
N HIS A 374 12.41 0.79 -10.23
CA HIS A 374 13.22 -0.33 -9.76
C HIS A 374 12.49 -1.65 -9.95
N SER A 375 13.21 -2.75 -9.94
CA SER A 375 12.62 -4.09 -9.97
C SER A 375 11.93 -4.45 -8.64
N VAL A 376 11.07 -5.46 -8.65
CA VAL A 376 10.41 -5.99 -7.45
C VAL A 376 11.42 -6.46 -6.40
N ARG A 377 12.58 -6.95 -6.83
CA ARG A 377 13.77 -7.12 -6.00
C ARG A 377 14.81 -6.09 -6.43
N PRO A 378 14.91 -4.92 -5.79
CA PRO A 378 15.87 -3.88 -6.15
C PRO A 378 17.30 -4.41 -6.11
N ALA A 379 18.20 -3.84 -6.92
CA ALA A 379 19.61 -4.18 -6.91
C ALA A 379 20.45 -3.23 -6.02
N SER A 380 19.90 -2.06 -5.70
CA SER A 380 20.58 -1.04 -4.89
C SER A 380 19.59 -0.05 -4.28
N TYR A 381 19.99 0.56 -3.17
CA TYR A 381 19.31 1.69 -2.53
C TYR A 381 20.32 2.56 -1.76
N MET A 382 19.97 3.81 -1.45
CA MET A 382 20.70 4.66 -0.51
C MET A 382 19.99 4.68 0.84
N GLU A 383 18.67 4.82 0.82
CA GLU A 383 17.80 4.78 2.01
C GLU A 383 16.68 3.77 1.79
N ILE A 384 16.61 2.75 2.66
CA ILE A 384 15.65 1.65 2.49
C ILE A 384 14.19 2.10 2.62
N THR A 385 13.90 3.11 3.44
CA THR A 385 12.54 3.62 3.64
C THR A 385 11.90 4.18 2.36
N ASN A 386 12.73 4.59 1.37
CA ASN A 386 12.29 5.01 0.04
C ASN A 386 11.80 3.85 -0.84
N PHE A 387 12.05 2.60 -0.45
CA PHE A 387 11.69 1.39 -1.22
C PHE A 387 10.45 0.67 -0.70
N TYR A 388 9.73 1.26 0.24
CA TYR A 388 8.36 0.86 0.62
C TYR A 388 7.38 1.42 -0.42
N THR A 389 7.45 0.88 -1.63
CA THR A 389 6.86 1.41 -2.87
C THR A 389 5.72 0.55 -3.37
N LEU A 390 4.88 1.09 -4.26
CA LEU A 390 3.85 0.30 -4.94
C LEU A 390 4.43 -0.85 -5.78
N THR A 391 5.66 -0.72 -6.25
CA THR A 391 6.38 -1.80 -6.96
C THR A 391 6.66 -2.98 -6.03
N ILE A 392 7.12 -2.73 -4.81
CA ILE A 392 7.40 -3.78 -3.82
C ILE A 392 6.10 -4.47 -3.37
N TYR A 393 5.07 -3.70 -3.03
CA TYR A 393 3.81 -4.16 -2.47
C TYR A 393 2.84 -4.65 -3.55
N VAL A 394 2.38 -3.75 -4.41
CA VAL A 394 1.26 -4.01 -5.32
C VAL A 394 1.72 -4.81 -6.54
N LYS A 395 2.81 -4.41 -7.20
CA LYS A 395 3.38 -5.20 -8.30
C LYS A 395 3.96 -6.52 -7.78
N GLY A 396 4.56 -6.53 -6.58
CA GLY A 396 4.99 -7.76 -5.91
C GLY A 396 3.86 -8.76 -5.72
N ALA A 397 2.68 -8.29 -5.29
CA ALA A 397 1.48 -9.12 -5.19
C ALA A 397 1.01 -9.64 -6.56
N GLU A 398 1.11 -8.83 -7.63
CA GLU A 398 0.80 -9.28 -8.99
C GLU A 398 1.77 -10.36 -9.48
N VAL A 399 3.05 -10.29 -9.11
CA VAL A 399 4.01 -11.34 -9.42
C VAL A 399 3.61 -12.66 -8.76
N VAL A 400 3.21 -12.64 -7.50
CA VAL A 400 2.67 -13.82 -6.80
C VAL A 400 1.36 -14.29 -7.45
N ARG A 401 0.45 -13.36 -7.81
CA ARG A 401 -0.80 -13.67 -8.49
C ARG A 401 -0.58 -14.33 -9.86
N MET A 402 0.42 -13.92 -10.62
CA MET A 402 0.78 -14.57 -11.88
C MET A 402 1.26 -16.02 -11.67
N ILE A 403 2.04 -16.29 -10.62
CA ILE A 403 2.41 -17.67 -10.26
C ILE A 403 1.15 -18.48 -9.93
N HIS A 404 0.24 -17.91 -9.13
CA HIS A 404 -1.05 -18.54 -8.84
C HIS A 404 -1.85 -18.84 -10.11
N THR A 405 -1.88 -17.92 -11.07
CA THR A 405 -2.58 -18.11 -12.36
C THR A 405 -1.93 -19.22 -13.20
N LEU A 406 -0.59 -19.27 -13.24
CA LEU A 406 0.15 -20.29 -14.00
C LEU A 406 0.02 -21.70 -13.41
N LEU A 407 0.02 -21.81 -12.10
CA LEU A 407 -0.01 -23.10 -11.40
C LEU A 407 -1.44 -23.60 -11.14
N GLY A 408 -2.40 -22.69 -11.04
CA GLY A 408 -3.73 -22.95 -10.51
C GLY A 408 -3.74 -23.06 -8.97
N PRO A 409 -4.92 -22.96 -8.34
CA PRO A 409 -5.05 -22.84 -6.88
C PRO A 409 -4.46 -24.03 -6.10
N ASP A 410 -4.65 -25.26 -6.57
CA ASP A 410 -4.22 -26.47 -5.85
C ASP A 410 -2.69 -26.62 -5.80
N LEU A 411 -2.00 -26.36 -6.92
CA LEU A 411 -0.53 -26.46 -6.97
C LEU A 411 0.11 -25.26 -6.27
N PHE A 412 -0.47 -24.07 -6.39
CA PHE A 412 -0.02 -22.91 -5.64
C PHE A 412 -0.13 -23.14 -4.13
N ARG A 413 -1.24 -23.71 -3.64
CA ARG A 413 -1.41 -24.07 -2.25
C ARG A 413 -0.34 -25.06 -1.78
N LYS A 414 -0.04 -26.10 -2.57
CA LYS A 414 1.04 -27.05 -2.26
C LYS A 414 2.40 -26.36 -2.22
N GLY A 415 2.64 -25.41 -3.13
CA GLY A 415 3.86 -24.62 -3.16
C GLY A 415 4.02 -23.74 -1.92
N SER A 416 2.95 -23.07 -1.48
CA SER A 416 2.96 -22.27 -0.27
C SER A 416 3.14 -23.12 1.00
N ASP A 417 2.51 -24.29 1.08
CA ASP A 417 2.74 -25.23 2.18
C ASP A 417 4.20 -25.68 2.24
N LEU A 418 4.79 -26.04 1.10
CA LEU A 418 6.20 -26.44 1.01
C LEU A 418 7.15 -25.29 1.39
N TYR A 419 6.83 -24.05 0.99
CA TYR A 419 7.60 -22.88 1.36
C TYR A 419 7.66 -22.67 2.88
N PHE A 420 6.52 -22.69 3.54
CA PHE A 420 6.44 -22.55 5.00
C PHE A 420 7.07 -23.74 5.73
N GLU A 421 6.83 -24.96 5.27
CA GLU A 421 7.39 -26.18 5.88
C GLU A 421 8.94 -26.21 5.78
N ARG A 422 9.48 -25.76 4.65
CA ARG A 422 10.93 -25.76 4.37
C ARG A 422 11.67 -24.65 5.11
N HIS A 423 11.05 -23.49 5.26
CA HIS A 423 11.71 -22.26 5.67
C HIS A 423 11.23 -21.70 7.01
N ASP A 424 10.42 -22.40 7.76
CA ASP A 424 9.97 -21.98 9.09
C ASP A 424 11.15 -21.63 10.01
N GLY A 425 11.15 -20.44 10.59
CA GLY A 425 12.21 -19.92 11.45
C GLY A 425 13.48 -19.48 10.70
N GLN A 426 13.38 -19.23 9.38
CA GLN A 426 14.51 -18.81 8.55
C GLN A 426 14.28 -17.43 7.91
N ALA A 427 15.39 -16.78 7.56
CA ALA A 427 15.47 -15.57 6.76
C ALA A 427 15.93 -15.93 5.33
N VAL A 428 15.06 -15.77 4.33
CA VAL A 428 15.23 -16.34 2.99
C VAL A 428 15.02 -15.31 1.88
N THR A 429 15.10 -15.74 0.61
CA THR A 429 15.06 -14.90 -0.58
C THR A 429 13.80 -15.14 -1.42
N THR A 430 13.52 -14.23 -2.35
CA THR A 430 12.47 -14.42 -3.36
C THR A 430 12.72 -15.67 -4.23
N ASP A 431 13.99 -16.02 -4.46
CA ASP A 431 14.33 -17.23 -5.22
C ASP A 431 13.94 -18.51 -4.47
N ASP A 432 14.01 -18.53 -3.13
CA ASP A 432 13.57 -19.66 -2.29
C ASP A 432 12.05 -19.86 -2.38
N PHE A 433 11.28 -18.76 -2.43
CA PHE A 433 9.83 -18.81 -2.64
C PHE A 433 9.48 -19.41 -4.01
N VAL A 434 10.10 -18.90 -5.09
CA VAL A 434 9.86 -19.42 -6.46
C VAL A 434 10.28 -20.87 -6.56
N LYS A 435 11.40 -21.26 -5.91
CA LYS A 435 11.88 -22.65 -5.89
C LYS A 435 10.89 -23.60 -5.21
N ALA A 436 10.26 -23.19 -4.12
CA ALA A 436 9.20 -23.99 -3.49
C ALA A 436 7.99 -24.19 -4.43
N MET A 437 7.61 -23.17 -5.21
CA MET A 437 6.55 -23.26 -6.21
C MET A 437 6.93 -24.23 -7.37
N GLU A 438 8.18 -24.17 -7.85
CA GLU A 438 8.70 -25.10 -8.85
C GLU A 438 8.67 -26.55 -8.36
N ASP A 439 9.21 -26.78 -7.16
CA ASP A 439 9.34 -28.14 -6.60
C ASP A 439 7.97 -28.78 -6.33
N ALA A 440 7.01 -28.00 -5.87
CA ALA A 440 5.67 -28.50 -5.60
C ALA A 440 4.84 -28.75 -6.87
N SER A 441 5.06 -27.98 -7.92
CA SER A 441 4.27 -28.04 -9.16
C SER A 441 4.93 -28.88 -10.26
N GLY A 442 6.25 -29.05 -10.21
CA GLY A 442 7.04 -29.64 -11.30
C GLY A 442 7.17 -28.75 -12.54
N ARG A 443 6.74 -27.46 -12.45
CA ARG A 443 6.85 -26.47 -13.54
C ARG A 443 8.17 -25.71 -13.44
N ASP A 444 8.78 -25.43 -14.60
CA ASP A 444 9.93 -24.53 -14.70
C ASP A 444 9.47 -23.07 -14.66
N LEU A 445 9.92 -22.33 -13.66
CA LEU A 445 9.71 -20.90 -13.49
C LEU A 445 11.01 -20.10 -13.65
N GLY A 446 12.03 -20.69 -14.29
CA GLY A 446 13.34 -20.05 -14.49
C GLY A 446 13.24 -18.69 -15.16
N GLN A 447 12.53 -18.58 -16.30
CA GLN A 447 12.29 -17.30 -16.97
C GLN A 447 11.39 -16.38 -16.16
N PHE A 448 10.45 -16.91 -15.39
CA PHE A 448 9.53 -16.13 -14.58
C PHE A 448 10.27 -15.27 -13.53
N ARG A 449 11.45 -15.69 -13.05
CA ARG A 449 12.29 -14.91 -12.13
C ARG A 449 12.69 -13.54 -12.66
N LEU A 450 12.63 -13.30 -13.96
CA LEU A 450 12.84 -11.98 -14.56
C LEU A 450 11.88 -10.91 -14.01
N TRP A 451 10.68 -11.29 -13.54
CA TRP A 451 9.75 -10.36 -12.89
C TRP A 451 10.30 -9.76 -11.60
N TYR A 452 11.16 -10.48 -10.88
CA TYR A 452 11.88 -9.97 -9.71
C TYR A 452 13.11 -9.13 -10.06
N GLN A 453 13.65 -9.27 -11.28
CA GLN A 453 14.96 -8.74 -11.66
C GLN A 453 14.87 -7.54 -12.59
N GLN A 454 13.85 -7.47 -13.45
CA GLN A 454 13.69 -6.42 -14.45
C GLN A 454 12.61 -5.42 -14.00
N ALA A 455 12.97 -4.13 -14.03
CA ALA A 455 12.04 -3.02 -13.77
C ALA A 455 11.20 -2.67 -15.01
N GLY A 456 10.16 -1.87 -14.82
CA GLY A 456 9.32 -1.37 -15.89
C GLY A 456 8.08 -2.24 -16.18
N THR A 457 7.13 -1.66 -16.91
CA THR A 457 5.86 -2.30 -17.24
C THR A 457 5.88 -2.82 -18.68
N PRO A 458 5.72 -4.14 -18.91
CA PRO A 458 5.66 -4.70 -20.25
C PRO A 458 4.50 -4.10 -21.08
N GLN A 459 4.75 -3.92 -22.36
CA GLN A 459 3.79 -3.42 -23.34
C GLN A 459 3.48 -4.53 -24.34
N LEU A 460 2.20 -4.82 -24.54
CA LEU A 460 1.70 -5.80 -25.49
C LEU A 460 1.02 -5.09 -26.65
N ALA A 461 1.59 -5.19 -27.86
CA ALA A 461 0.96 -4.76 -29.10
C ALA A 461 0.26 -5.96 -29.72
N ILE A 462 -1.06 -5.86 -29.91
CA ILE A 462 -1.90 -6.98 -30.34
C ILE A 462 -2.61 -6.64 -31.65
N SER A 463 -2.59 -7.58 -32.58
CA SER A 463 -3.35 -7.53 -33.82
C SER A 463 -4.03 -8.87 -34.09
N ASP A 464 -5.07 -8.87 -34.95
CA ASP A 464 -5.83 -10.06 -35.27
C ASP A 464 -6.19 -10.20 -36.77
N GLU A 465 -6.38 -11.43 -37.15
CA GLU A 465 -6.91 -11.78 -38.49
C GLU A 465 -8.00 -12.86 -38.35
N TYR A 466 -9.00 -12.82 -39.20
CA TYR A 466 -10.02 -13.84 -39.29
C TYR A 466 -10.14 -14.37 -40.72
N ASP A 467 -9.89 -15.68 -40.90
CA ASP A 467 -10.10 -16.40 -42.13
C ASP A 467 -11.50 -17.07 -42.11
N GLU A 468 -12.48 -16.40 -42.72
CA GLU A 468 -13.88 -16.88 -42.79
C GLU A 468 -13.97 -18.24 -43.49
N SER A 469 -13.12 -18.50 -44.47
CA SER A 469 -13.18 -19.74 -45.25
C SER A 469 -12.68 -20.96 -44.49
N ALA A 470 -11.70 -20.75 -43.62
CA ALA A 470 -11.12 -21.77 -42.73
C ALA A 470 -11.80 -21.83 -41.36
N GLY A 471 -12.59 -20.81 -41.00
CA GLY A 471 -13.11 -20.66 -39.61
C GLY A 471 -12.01 -20.52 -38.57
N VAL A 472 -10.94 -19.79 -38.92
CA VAL A 472 -9.75 -19.63 -38.06
C VAL A 472 -9.56 -18.16 -37.71
N TYR A 473 -9.47 -17.87 -36.44
CA TYR A 473 -9.07 -16.57 -35.90
C TYR A 473 -7.63 -16.63 -35.42
N ARG A 474 -6.81 -15.68 -35.89
CA ARG A 474 -5.40 -15.55 -35.49
C ARG A 474 -5.21 -14.32 -34.60
N LEU A 475 -4.52 -14.52 -33.54
CA LEU A 475 -4.13 -13.45 -32.60
C LEU A 475 -2.60 -13.37 -32.58
N HIS A 476 -2.06 -12.22 -32.96
CA HIS A 476 -0.63 -11.93 -32.92
C HIS A 476 -0.33 -10.96 -31.78
N ILE A 477 0.64 -11.30 -30.92
CA ILE A 477 1.01 -10.53 -29.72
C ILE A 477 2.52 -10.30 -29.72
N GLU A 478 2.93 -9.03 -29.69
CA GLU A 478 4.31 -8.62 -29.51
C GLU A 478 4.48 -8.01 -28.12
N GLN A 479 5.52 -8.43 -27.37
CA GLN A 479 5.86 -7.83 -26.09
C GLN A 479 7.16 -7.04 -26.15
N THR A 480 7.15 -5.86 -25.52
CA THR A 480 8.32 -5.03 -25.33
C THR A 480 8.41 -4.61 -23.86
N LEU A 481 9.62 -4.46 -23.35
CA LEU A 481 9.85 -3.95 -22.00
C LEU A 481 10.72 -2.69 -22.09
N PRO A 482 10.19 -1.49 -21.72
CA PRO A 482 10.93 -0.23 -21.86
C PRO A 482 12.20 -0.21 -21.03
N ASP A 483 13.20 0.54 -21.49
CA ASP A 483 14.38 0.86 -20.70
C ASP A 483 13.98 1.65 -19.44
N THR A 484 14.69 1.40 -18.35
CA THR A 484 14.52 2.11 -17.08
C THR A 484 15.89 2.52 -16.53
N PRO A 485 15.97 3.45 -15.56
CA PRO A 485 17.25 3.82 -14.98
C PRO A 485 18.10 2.61 -14.59
N GLY A 486 19.31 2.52 -15.14
CA GLY A 486 20.24 1.44 -14.87
C GLY A 486 19.92 0.08 -15.53
N GLN A 487 18.84 -0.04 -16.30
CA GLN A 487 18.47 -1.29 -16.96
C GLN A 487 18.07 -1.06 -18.43
N THR A 488 18.88 -1.61 -19.35
CA THR A 488 18.65 -1.63 -20.79
C THR A 488 18.76 -3.06 -21.32
N ASN A 489 18.39 -3.32 -22.55
CA ASN A 489 18.49 -4.65 -23.22
C ASN A 489 17.77 -5.77 -22.45
N LYS A 490 16.55 -5.49 -21.97
CA LYS A 490 15.77 -6.44 -21.18
C LYS A 490 15.26 -7.62 -22.01
N GLN A 491 15.10 -8.77 -21.35
CA GLN A 491 14.58 -9.99 -21.95
C GLN A 491 13.05 -10.03 -21.88
N PRO A 492 12.37 -10.77 -22.79
CA PRO A 492 10.94 -11.03 -22.71
C PRO A 492 10.55 -11.65 -21.36
N GLN A 493 9.44 -11.15 -20.79
CA GLN A 493 8.86 -11.69 -19.56
C GLN A 493 8.00 -12.92 -19.84
N HIS A 494 7.89 -13.82 -18.88
CA HIS A 494 6.89 -14.89 -18.90
C HIS A 494 5.55 -14.32 -18.39
N ILE A 495 4.59 -14.11 -19.30
CA ILE A 495 3.32 -13.42 -19.00
C ILE A 495 2.15 -14.38 -19.15
N PRO A 496 1.37 -14.67 -18.09
CA PRO A 496 0.09 -15.36 -18.21
C PRO A 496 -0.97 -14.41 -18.79
N PHE A 497 -1.43 -14.68 -19.99
CA PHE A 497 -2.37 -13.84 -20.71
C PHE A 497 -3.73 -14.54 -20.86
N ALA A 498 -4.68 -14.19 -19.97
CA ALA A 498 -6.03 -14.75 -20.01
C ALA A 498 -6.87 -14.04 -21.07
N LEU A 499 -7.62 -14.82 -21.87
CA LEU A 499 -8.52 -14.27 -22.89
C LEU A 499 -9.79 -15.11 -23.06
N GLY A 500 -10.79 -14.45 -23.61
CA GLY A 500 -12.01 -15.04 -24.17
C GLY A 500 -12.29 -14.49 -25.58
N LEU A 501 -13.12 -15.17 -26.34
CA LEU A 501 -13.65 -14.69 -27.61
C LEU A 501 -15.17 -14.68 -27.52
N LEU A 502 -15.81 -13.55 -27.87
CA LEU A 502 -17.26 -13.41 -27.83
C LEU A 502 -17.83 -13.51 -29.22
N GLY A 503 -18.91 -14.30 -29.39
CA GLY A 503 -19.74 -14.34 -30.59
C GLY A 503 -20.66 -13.13 -30.68
N SER A 504 -21.33 -12.96 -31.82
CA SER A 504 -22.18 -11.79 -32.15
C SER A 504 -23.37 -11.59 -31.20
N ARG A 505 -23.76 -12.61 -30.43
CA ARG A 505 -24.84 -12.55 -29.44
C ARG A 505 -24.32 -12.34 -28.00
N GLY A 506 -22.99 -12.20 -27.84
CA GLY A 506 -22.35 -12.00 -26.53
C GLY A 506 -22.03 -13.29 -25.77
N GLU A 507 -22.17 -14.45 -26.42
CA GLU A 507 -21.76 -15.74 -25.84
C GLU A 507 -20.24 -15.94 -25.88
N ASP A 508 -19.68 -16.58 -24.87
CA ASP A 508 -18.29 -17.03 -24.92
C ASP A 508 -18.12 -18.20 -25.87
N LEU A 509 -17.17 -18.09 -26.80
CA LEU A 509 -16.85 -19.10 -27.79
C LEU A 509 -15.78 -20.07 -27.27
N ALA A 510 -15.81 -21.31 -27.79
CA ALA A 510 -14.79 -22.32 -27.48
C ALA A 510 -13.43 -21.93 -28.11
N LEU A 511 -12.36 -22.03 -27.34
CA LEU A 511 -10.99 -21.61 -27.68
C LEU A 511 -10.11 -22.81 -28.08
N ALA A 512 -10.44 -23.50 -29.18
CA ALA A 512 -9.64 -24.64 -29.64
C ALA A 512 -8.37 -24.16 -30.37
N LEU A 513 -7.18 -24.55 -29.86
CA LEU A 513 -5.89 -24.24 -30.45
C LEU A 513 -5.48 -25.22 -31.58
N SER A 514 -6.24 -26.28 -31.76
CA SER A 514 -6.01 -27.25 -32.84
C SER A 514 -7.32 -27.86 -33.33
N ALA A 515 -7.29 -28.44 -34.55
CA ALA A 515 -8.43 -29.16 -35.09
C ALA A 515 -8.78 -30.42 -34.26
N ASP A 516 -7.79 -31.03 -33.60
CA ASP A 516 -8.00 -32.21 -32.77
C ASP A 516 -8.71 -31.81 -31.47
N GLU A 517 -8.30 -30.71 -30.81
CA GLU A 517 -8.97 -30.16 -29.65
C GLU A 517 -10.43 -29.78 -29.93
N LEU A 518 -10.67 -29.16 -31.08
CA LEU A 518 -12.01 -28.86 -31.56
C LEU A 518 -12.86 -30.13 -31.74
N ALA A 519 -12.28 -31.15 -32.37
CA ALA A 519 -12.98 -32.42 -32.65
C ALA A 519 -13.33 -33.19 -31.36
N ASN A 520 -12.48 -33.09 -30.33
CA ASN A 520 -12.72 -33.72 -29.06
C ASN A 520 -13.79 -33.00 -28.20
N GLY A 521 -14.09 -31.73 -28.51
CA GLY A 521 -15.07 -30.93 -27.75
C GLY A 521 -14.59 -30.45 -26.37
N ASP A 522 -13.28 -30.49 -26.09
CA ASP A 522 -12.66 -30.17 -24.80
C ASP A 522 -12.16 -28.71 -24.72
N ALA A 523 -12.40 -27.88 -25.75
CA ALA A 523 -11.93 -26.52 -25.79
C ALA A 523 -12.64 -25.62 -24.77
N PRO A 524 -11.89 -24.95 -23.87
CA PRO A 524 -12.44 -24.06 -22.86
C PRO A 524 -12.97 -22.78 -23.49
N GLN A 525 -13.84 -22.05 -22.76
CA GLN A 525 -14.34 -20.72 -23.18
C GLN A 525 -13.43 -19.57 -22.70
N GLU A 526 -12.55 -19.84 -21.76
CA GLU A 526 -11.48 -18.95 -21.31
C GLU A 526 -10.17 -19.71 -21.30
N ARG A 527 -9.09 -19.07 -21.72
CA ARG A 527 -7.78 -19.70 -21.80
C ARG A 527 -6.69 -18.74 -21.33
N VAL A 528 -5.74 -19.26 -20.56
CA VAL A 528 -4.49 -18.56 -20.23
C VAL A 528 -3.44 -18.99 -21.25
N LEU A 529 -2.99 -18.04 -22.05
CA LEU A 529 -1.84 -18.20 -22.95
C LEU A 529 -0.55 -17.83 -22.21
N GLU A 530 0.53 -18.52 -22.47
CA GLU A 530 1.84 -18.20 -21.90
C GLU A 530 2.70 -17.48 -22.94
N LEU A 531 3.02 -16.20 -22.66
CA LEU A 531 3.89 -15.40 -23.52
C LEU A 531 5.31 -15.46 -22.95
N THR A 532 6.21 -16.15 -23.65
CA THR A 532 7.61 -16.36 -23.22
C THR A 532 8.62 -15.75 -24.18
N GLU A 533 8.18 -15.43 -25.39
CA GLU A 533 9.00 -14.85 -26.46
C GLU A 533 8.62 -13.41 -26.75
N ALA A 534 9.44 -12.69 -27.48
CA ALA A 534 9.14 -11.32 -27.91
C ALA A 534 7.89 -11.24 -28.81
N SER A 535 7.52 -12.34 -29.47
CA SER A 535 6.35 -12.40 -30.38
C SER A 535 5.74 -13.79 -30.36
N HIS A 536 4.41 -13.85 -30.29
CA HIS A 536 3.62 -15.07 -30.40
C HIS A 536 2.47 -14.91 -31.37
N SER A 537 2.10 -16.02 -32.03
CA SER A 537 0.89 -16.11 -32.83
C SER A 537 0.09 -17.34 -32.40
N PHE A 538 -1.21 -17.14 -32.13
CA PHE A 538 -2.12 -18.19 -31.71
C PHE A 538 -3.25 -18.32 -32.71
N GLU A 539 -3.63 -19.54 -33.09
CA GLU A 539 -4.75 -19.83 -33.98
C GLU A 539 -5.89 -20.50 -33.21
N PHE A 540 -7.11 -19.96 -33.36
CA PHE A 540 -8.32 -20.52 -32.79
C PHE A 540 -9.22 -21.04 -33.90
N HIS A 541 -9.57 -22.31 -33.80
CA HIS A 541 -10.26 -23.06 -34.86
C HIS A 541 -11.76 -23.23 -34.57
N GLY A 542 -12.56 -23.43 -35.66
CA GLY A 542 -13.97 -23.78 -35.57
C GLY A 542 -14.91 -22.61 -35.35
N LEU A 543 -14.46 -21.40 -35.66
CA LEU A 543 -15.25 -20.18 -35.48
C LEU A 543 -16.11 -19.94 -36.75
N SER A 544 -17.43 -19.82 -36.57
CA SER A 544 -18.38 -19.58 -37.65
C SER A 544 -18.53 -18.10 -38.03
N GLU A 545 -17.97 -17.20 -37.24
CA GLU A 545 -18.00 -15.74 -37.41
C GLU A 545 -16.76 -15.07 -36.79
N ARG A 546 -16.45 -13.83 -37.20
CA ARG A 546 -15.38 -13.06 -36.60
C ARG A 546 -15.74 -12.72 -35.14
N PRO A 547 -14.97 -13.18 -34.17
CA PRO A 547 -15.26 -12.89 -32.78
C PRO A 547 -14.85 -11.47 -32.35
N VAL A 548 -15.36 -11.02 -31.21
CA VAL A 548 -14.84 -9.86 -30.50
C VAL A 548 -13.90 -10.36 -29.38
N PRO A 549 -12.61 -9.98 -29.38
CA PRO A 549 -11.68 -10.49 -28.40
C PRO A 549 -11.81 -9.75 -27.05
N SER A 550 -11.93 -10.53 -25.97
CA SER A 550 -11.86 -10.12 -24.58
C SER A 550 -10.45 -10.43 -24.06
N LEU A 551 -9.58 -9.43 -24.07
CA LEU A 551 -8.14 -9.57 -23.85
C LEU A 551 -7.76 -9.25 -22.42
N LEU A 552 -6.78 -10.00 -21.85
CA LEU A 552 -6.25 -9.83 -20.50
C LEU A 552 -7.36 -9.92 -19.43
N ARG A 553 -8.22 -10.94 -19.55
CA ARG A 553 -9.29 -11.19 -18.57
C ARG A 553 -8.75 -11.23 -17.14
N HIS A 554 -9.54 -10.76 -16.20
CA HIS A 554 -9.17 -10.65 -14.77
C HIS A 554 -7.93 -9.78 -14.53
N PHE A 555 -7.47 -9.03 -15.53
CA PHE A 555 -6.16 -8.35 -15.49
C PHE A 555 -5.05 -9.31 -15.10
N SER A 556 -4.92 -10.42 -15.84
CA SER A 556 -4.10 -11.58 -15.48
C SER A 556 -2.60 -11.31 -15.35
N ALA A 557 -2.12 -10.16 -15.81
CA ALA A 557 -0.75 -9.68 -15.63
C ALA A 557 -0.69 -8.14 -15.58
N PRO A 558 0.27 -7.54 -14.84
CA PRO A 558 0.46 -6.10 -14.76
C PRO A 558 1.18 -5.55 -16.00
N VAL A 559 0.46 -5.49 -17.12
CA VAL A 559 0.96 -5.09 -18.43
C VAL A 559 0.06 -4.05 -19.10
N ARG A 560 0.60 -3.31 -20.07
CA ARG A 560 -0.16 -2.39 -20.92
C ARG A 560 -0.55 -3.13 -22.20
N VAL A 561 -1.85 -3.12 -22.54
CA VAL A 561 -2.39 -3.72 -23.78
C VAL A 561 -2.79 -2.65 -24.75
N SER A 562 -2.24 -2.72 -25.98
CA SER A 562 -2.62 -1.91 -27.14
C SER A 562 -3.28 -2.83 -28.17
N TYR A 563 -4.55 -2.58 -28.46
CA TYR A 563 -5.33 -3.25 -29.51
C TYR A 563 -6.33 -2.25 -30.09
N PRO A 564 -6.60 -2.23 -31.39
CA PRO A 564 -7.41 -1.20 -32.04
C PRO A 564 -8.93 -1.49 -31.95
N TRP A 565 -9.47 -1.63 -30.72
CA TRP A 565 -10.91 -1.76 -30.56
C TRP A 565 -11.66 -0.57 -31.15
N THR A 566 -12.71 -0.85 -31.88
CA THR A 566 -13.68 0.18 -32.27
C THR A 566 -14.58 0.54 -31.07
N ARG A 567 -15.22 1.71 -31.13
CA ARG A 567 -16.21 2.10 -30.08
C ARG A 567 -17.38 1.13 -30.01
N GLU A 568 -17.76 0.55 -31.14
CA GLU A 568 -18.81 -0.48 -31.22
C GLU A 568 -18.40 -1.74 -30.46
N GLN A 569 -17.15 -2.19 -30.63
CA GLN A 569 -16.62 -3.35 -29.93
C GLN A 569 -16.50 -3.09 -28.43
N LEU A 570 -16.05 -1.89 -28.02
CA LEU A 570 -15.98 -1.52 -26.60
C LEU A 570 -17.37 -1.48 -25.95
N LEU A 571 -18.37 -0.93 -26.62
CA LEU A 571 -19.77 -0.97 -26.18
C LEU A 571 -20.31 -2.40 -26.09
N PHE A 572 -19.96 -3.25 -27.05
CA PHE A 572 -20.35 -4.65 -27.04
C PHE A 572 -19.74 -5.41 -25.86
N LEU A 573 -18.42 -5.27 -25.61
CA LEU A 573 -17.75 -5.87 -24.45
C LEU A 573 -18.32 -5.34 -23.12
N MET A 574 -18.55 -4.02 -23.02
CA MET A 574 -19.15 -3.39 -21.82
C MET A 574 -20.50 -4.00 -21.45
N ASN A 575 -21.29 -4.42 -22.44
CA ASN A 575 -22.63 -4.98 -22.23
C ASN A 575 -22.63 -6.50 -22.07
N HIS A 576 -21.73 -7.22 -22.75
CA HIS A 576 -21.85 -8.66 -22.95
C HIS A 576 -20.70 -9.50 -22.42
N ASP A 577 -19.52 -8.91 -22.10
CA ASP A 577 -18.41 -9.71 -21.62
C ASP A 577 -18.78 -10.44 -20.33
N SER A 578 -18.48 -11.71 -20.22
CA SER A 578 -18.72 -12.52 -19.02
C SER A 578 -17.76 -12.17 -17.90
N ASP A 579 -16.55 -11.63 -18.22
CA ASP A 579 -15.60 -11.13 -17.23
C ASP A 579 -15.98 -9.71 -16.77
N GLY A 580 -16.35 -9.56 -15.51
CA GLY A 580 -16.76 -8.29 -14.91
C GLY A 580 -15.66 -7.22 -14.94
N PHE A 581 -14.38 -7.63 -14.83
CA PHE A 581 -13.26 -6.70 -14.97
C PHE A 581 -13.19 -6.15 -16.41
N ASN A 582 -13.27 -6.99 -17.43
CA ASN A 582 -13.22 -6.56 -18.84
C ASN A 582 -14.45 -5.73 -19.24
N ARG A 583 -15.63 -5.99 -18.67
CA ARG A 583 -16.80 -5.10 -18.82
C ARG A 583 -16.48 -3.68 -18.36
N TRP A 584 -15.92 -3.56 -17.14
CA TRP A 584 -15.49 -2.28 -16.60
C TRP A 584 -14.39 -1.63 -17.44
N ASP A 585 -13.37 -2.40 -17.84
CA ASP A 585 -12.23 -1.89 -18.64
C ASP A 585 -12.67 -1.37 -20.00
N ALA A 586 -13.60 -2.05 -20.66
CA ALA A 586 -14.19 -1.61 -21.94
C ALA A 586 -14.90 -0.24 -21.77
N GLY A 587 -15.67 -0.07 -20.69
CA GLY A 587 -16.28 1.22 -20.33
C GLY A 587 -15.26 2.32 -20.08
N GLN A 588 -14.16 2.00 -19.37
CA GLN A 588 -13.07 2.94 -19.13
C GLN A 588 -12.37 3.35 -20.43
N ARG A 589 -12.03 2.39 -21.30
CA ARG A 589 -11.41 2.66 -22.63
C ARG A 589 -12.28 3.54 -23.51
N LEU A 590 -13.59 3.27 -23.56
CA LEU A 590 -14.55 4.10 -24.28
C LEU A 590 -14.58 5.54 -23.73
N ALA A 591 -14.61 5.68 -22.41
CA ALA A 591 -14.60 7.00 -21.75
C ALA A 591 -13.28 7.74 -21.98
N ILE A 592 -12.12 7.04 -21.94
CA ILE A 592 -10.80 7.61 -22.25
C ILE A 592 -10.79 8.19 -23.66
N ASP A 593 -11.20 7.41 -24.66
CA ASP A 593 -11.22 7.83 -26.07
C ASP A 593 -12.10 9.08 -26.27
N VAL A 594 -13.31 9.10 -25.68
CA VAL A 594 -14.20 10.26 -25.73
C VAL A 594 -13.60 11.49 -25.02
N ILE A 595 -12.97 11.32 -23.85
CA ILE A 595 -12.37 12.44 -23.11
C ILE A 595 -11.15 12.98 -23.86
N GLN A 596 -10.29 12.12 -24.40
CA GLN A 596 -9.12 12.53 -25.18
C GLN A 596 -9.52 13.33 -26.42
N GLN A 597 -10.59 12.94 -27.11
CA GLN A 597 -11.15 13.70 -28.22
C GLN A 597 -11.61 15.11 -27.80
N MET A 598 -12.01 15.31 -26.54
CA MET A 598 -12.44 16.60 -26.02
C MET A 598 -11.28 17.51 -25.57
N ILE A 599 -10.06 16.99 -25.45
CA ILE A 599 -8.89 17.80 -25.08
C ILE A 599 -8.59 18.80 -26.20
N GLY A 600 -8.65 20.10 -25.91
CA GLY A 600 -8.46 21.15 -26.91
C GLY A 600 -9.58 21.33 -27.94
N ALA A 601 -10.62 20.51 -27.87
CA ALA A 601 -11.73 20.59 -28.81
C ALA A 601 -12.56 21.88 -28.62
N PRO A 602 -13.07 22.48 -29.73
CA PRO A 602 -14.00 23.61 -29.69
C PRO A 602 -15.23 23.32 -28.82
N LYS A 603 -15.87 24.38 -28.32
CA LYS A 603 -17.02 24.24 -27.41
C LYS A 603 -18.26 23.59 -28.05
N ASP A 604 -18.39 23.67 -29.35
CA ASP A 604 -19.49 23.13 -30.16
C ASP A 604 -19.35 21.64 -30.48
N VAL A 605 -18.18 21.02 -30.23
CA VAL A 605 -18.02 19.56 -30.41
C VAL A 605 -18.90 18.83 -29.40
N ILE A 606 -19.73 17.93 -29.92
CA ILE A 606 -20.71 17.17 -29.14
C ILE A 606 -20.02 15.91 -28.55
N VAL A 607 -20.31 15.60 -27.29
CA VAL A 607 -19.91 14.33 -26.65
C VAL A 607 -20.65 13.18 -27.31
N ASP A 608 -19.95 12.07 -27.57
CA ASP A 608 -20.53 10.89 -28.26
C ASP A 608 -21.79 10.38 -27.55
N THR A 609 -22.90 10.37 -28.24
CA THR A 609 -24.22 9.97 -27.69
C THR A 609 -24.29 8.49 -27.32
N ARG A 610 -23.41 7.65 -27.89
CA ARG A 610 -23.32 6.22 -27.54
C ARG A 610 -22.88 6.04 -26.08
N LEU A 611 -21.98 6.90 -25.58
CA LEU A 611 -21.58 6.91 -24.18
C LEU A 611 -22.79 7.24 -23.27
N VAL A 612 -23.64 8.19 -23.66
CA VAL A 612 -24.87 8.51 -22.91
C VAL A 612 -25.81 7.30 -22.86
N GLY A 613 -25.98 6.60 -23.99
CA GLY A 613 -26.81 5.39 -24.07
C GLY A 613 -26.32 4.27 -23.16
N ALA A 614 -24.99 4.02 -23.15
CA ALA A 614 -24.38 3.03 -22.28
C ALA A 614 -24.58 3.34 -20.80
N PHE A 615 -24.32 4.58 -20.39
CA PHE A 615 -24.52 4.99 -19.00
C PHE A 615 -26.02 4.99 -18.58
N ARG A 616 -26.93 5.32 -19.50
CA ARG A 616 -28.37 5.18 -19.26
C ARG A 616 -28.75 3.73 -18.95
N HIS A 617 -28.26 2.78 -19.73
CA HIS A 617 -28.49 1.35 -19.50
C HIS A 617 -27.97 0.93 -18.10
N LEU A 618 -26.72 1.25 -17.77
CA LEU A 618 -26.14 0.94 -16.47
C LEU A 618 -26.95 1.48 -15.28
N ILE A 619 -27.40 2.74 -15.37
CA ILE A 619 -28.16 3.38 -14.28
C ILE A 619 -29.56 2.80 -14.15
N SER A 620 -30.19 2.40 -15.27
CA SER A 620 -31.60 2.02 -15.30
C SER A 620 -31.85 0.53 -15.08
N ASP A 621 -30.88 -0.33 -15.38
CA ASP A 621 -31.00 -1.77 -15.25
C ASP A 621 -30.72 -2.22 -13.81
N SER A 622 -31.76 -2.69 -13.12
CA SER A 622 -31.65 -3.17 -11.74
C SER A 622 -31.16 -4.60 -11.61
N ASP A 623 -31.08 -5.36 -12.73
CA ASP A 623 -30.66 -6.76 -12.73
C ASP A 623 -29.14 -6.90 -12.80
N LEU A 624 -28.43 -5.80 -13.11
CA LEU A 624 -26.99 -5.74 -13.09
C LEU A 624 -26.44 -5.77 -11.66
N ASP A 625 -25.23 -6.33 -11.49
CA ASP A 625 -24.49 -6.22 -10.23
C ASP A 625 -24.28 -4.74 -9.84
N GLN A 626 -24.98 -4.29 -8.82
CA GLN A 626 -24.99 -2.89 -8.41
C GLN A 626 -23.63 -2.41 -7.91
N ALA A 627 -22.79 -3.29 -7.36
CA ALA A 627 -21.43 -2.96 -6.93
C ALA A 627 -20.53 -2.69 -8.17
N LEU A 628 -20.64 -3.53 -9.18
CA LEU A 628 -19.96 -3.32 -10.47
C LEU A 628 -20.47 -2.06 -11.18
N VAL A 629 -21.78 -1.81 -11.21
CA VAL A 629 -22.37 -0.60 -11.79
C VAL A 629 -21.83 0.65 -11.11
N ALA A 630 -21.71 0.66 -9.78
CA ALA A 630 -21.12 1.79 -9.05
C ALA A 630 -19.69 2.12 -9.51
N LYS A 631 -18.87 1.10 -9.80
CA LYS A 631 -17.52 1.29 -10.34
C LYS A 631 -17.54 1.75 -11.81
N MET A 632 -18.44 1.21 -12.62
CA MET A 632 -18.57 1.57 -14.04
C MET A 632 -19.04 3.02 -14.26
N LEU A 633 -19.77 3.61 -13.31
CA LEU A 633 -20.19 5.02 -13.34
C LEU A 633 -19.03 5.99 -13.04
N VAL A 634 -17.91 5.52 -12.53
CA VAL A 634 -16.74 6.37 -12.26
C VAL A 634 -15.91 6.54 -13.53
N LEU A 635 -15.87 7.78 -14.07
CA LEU A 635 -15.01 8.08 -15.23
C LEU A 635 -13.53 8.01 -14.86
N PRO A 636 -12.64 7.70 -15.84
CA PRO A 636 -11.18 7.72 -15.67
C PRO A 636 -10.71 8.97 -14.93
N THR A 637 -9.77 8.81 -14.01
CA THR A 637 -9.25 9.94 -13.20
C THR A 637 -8.39 10.86 -14.05
N VAL A 638 -8.24 12.13 -13.63
CA VAL A 638 -7.31 13.08 -14.29
C VAL A 638 -5.87 12.56 -14.22
N ALA A 639 -5.49 11.92 -13.11
CA ALA A 639 -4.16 11.31 -12.95
C ALA A 639 -3.92 10.20 -14.00
N TYR A 640 -4.89 9.31 -14.18
CA TYR A 640 -4.77 8.23 -15.17
C TYR A 640 -4.75 8.77 -16.62
N LEU A 641 -5.60 9.74 -16.92
CA LEU A 641 -5.60 10.41 -18.24
C LEU A 641 -4.27 11.12 -18.53
N ALA A 642 -3.67 11.77 -17.53
CA ALA A 642 -2.35 12.39 -17.65
C ALA A 642 -1.25 11.33 -17.87
N GLU A 643 -1.36 10.16 -17.21
CA GLU A 643 -0.44 9.04 -17.41
C GLU A 643 -0.47 8.52 -18.86
N LEU A 644 -1.64 8.52 -19.49
CA LEU A 644 -1.82 8.09 -20.87
C LEU A 644 -1.48 9.17 -21.94
N THR A 645 -1.10 10.38 -21.49
CA THR A 645 -0.86 11.52 -22.38
C THR A 645 0.58 11.98 -22.27
N ASP A 646 1.32 11.98 -23.36
CA ASP A 646 2.67 12.55 -23.42
C ASP A 646 2.60 14.08 -23.45
N GLY A 647 3.44 14.75 -22.66
CA GLY A 647 3.38 16.20 -22.51
C GLY A 647 2.04 16.67 -21.93
N ALA A 648 1.57 16.04 -20.87
CA ALA A 648 0.24 16.25 -20.29
C ALA A 648 0.01 17.70 -19.82
N ASP A 649 -1.05 18.33 -20.34
CA ASP A 649 -1.67 19.56 -19.81
C ASP A 649 -2.79 19.18 -18.86
N VAL A 650 -2.51 19.10 -17.58
CA VAL A 650 -3.47 18.65 -16.55
C VAL A 650 -4.72 19.53 -16.49
N PRO A 651 -4.64 20.88 -16.50
CA PRO A 651 -5.81 21.74 -16.62
C PRO A 651 -6.67 21.47 -17.87
N ALA A 652 -6.07 21.21 -19.03
CA ALA A 652 -6.85 20.87 -20.25
C ALA A 652 -7.55 19.53 -20.11
N ILE A 653 -6.87 18.50 -19.60
CA ILE A 653 -7.43 17.18 -19.31
C ILE A 653 -8.59 17.31 -18.32
N HIS A 654 -8.41 18.08 -17.26
CA HIS A 654 -9.47 18.33 -16.26
C HIS A 654 -10.71 18.98 -16.90
N ARG A 655 -10.51 20.01 -17.74
CA ARG A 655 -11.62 20.69 -18.45
C ARG A 655 -12.37 19.73 -19.37
N ALA A 656 -11.64 18.91 -20.15
CA ALA A 656 -12.24 17.92 -21.05
C ALA A 656 -13.06 16.87 -20.29
N ARG A 657 -12.49 16.26 -19.27
CA ARG A 657 -13.17 15.30 -18.40
C ARG A 657 -14.43 15.90 -17.74
N ARG A 658 -14.32 17.11 -17.20
CA ARG A 658 -15.46 17.81 -16.57
C ARG A 658 -16.56 18.11 -17.59
N ARG A 659 -16.20 18.43 -18.85
CA ARG A 659 -17.17 18.64 -19.94
C ARG A 659 -17.95 17.35 -20.23
N VAL A 660 -17.27 16.22 -20.36
CA VAL A 660 -17.92 14.92 -20.58
C VAL A 660 -18.83 14.57 -19.42
N LEU A 661 -18.35 14.70 -18.19
CA LEU A 661 -19.14 14.39 -16.98
C LEU A 661 -20.39 15.27 -16.87
N LYS A 662 -20.26 16.58 -17.11
CA LYS A 662 -21.41 17.49 -17.12
C LYS A 662 -22.43 17.15 -18.21
N HIS A 663 -21.95 16.77 -19.40
CA HIS A 663 -22.85 16.36 -20.49
C HIS A 663 -23.65 15.12 -20.11
N LEU A 664 -22.98 14.09 -19.53
CA LEU A 664 -23.64 12.90 -19.01
C LEU A 664 -24.66 13.24 -17.92
N ALA A 665 -24.26 14.04 -16.93
CA ALA A 665 -25.14 14.43 -15.83
C ALA A 665 -26.39 15.18 -16.28
N ILE A 666 -26.28 16.05 -17.28
CA ILE A 666 -27.43 16.77 -17.89
C ILE A 666 -28.34 15.80 -18.64
N ALA A 667 -27.74 14.93 -19.50
CA ALA A 667 -28.47 14.00 -20.35
C ALA A 667 -29.18 12.88 -19.58
N LEU A 668 -28.70 12.57 -18.36
CA LEU A 668 -29.17 11.48 -17.51
C LEU A 668 -29.81 11.98 -16.21
N ARG A 669 -30.19 13.25 -16.17
CA ARG A 669 -30.67 13.91 -14.94
C ARG A 669 -31.81 13.15 -14.27
N ASP A 670 -32.81 12.73 -15.02
CA ASP A 670 -33.99 12.06 -14.48
C ASP A 670 -33.67 10.64 -13.99
N GLU A 671 -32.81 9.92 -14.73
CA GLU A 671 -32.31 8.60 -14.32
C GLU A 671 -31.46 8.70 -13.05
N LEU A 672 -30.65 9.76 -12.90
CA LEU A 672 -29.86 10.01 -11.68
C LEU A 672 -30.74 10.28 -10.46
N VAL A 673 -31.82 11.07 -10.60
CA VAL A 673 -32.80 11.29 -9.51
C VAL A 673 -33.51 9.98 -9.16
N ALA A 674 -33.90 9.18 -10.15
CA ALA A 674 -34.51 7.88 -9.91
C ALA A 674 -33.53 6.91 -9.24
N CYS A 675 -32.25 6.88 -9.67
CA CYS A 675 -31.18 6.09 -9.06
C CYS A 675 -30.96 6.51 -7.60
N TYR A 676 -30.84 7.80 -7.32
CA TYR A 676 -30.70 8.29 -5.95
C TYR A 676 -31.84 7.79 -5.06
N ARG A 677 -33.10 7.98 -5.48
CA ARG A 677 -34.30 7.64 -4.69
C ARG A 677 -34.44 6.15 -4.43
N ARG A 678 -34.13 5.32 -5.42
CA ARG A 678 -34.18 3.86 -5.33
C ARG A 678 -33.12 3.28 -4.38
N ASN A 679 -32.00 3.99 -4.17
CA ASN A 679 -30.88 3.56 -3.35
C ASN A 679 -30.84 4.21 -1.95
N VAL A 680 -31.94 4.80 -1.49
CA VAL A 680 -32.08 5.25 -0.11
C VAL A 680 -32.31 4.04 0.80
N ASP A 681 -31.44 3.86 1.80
CA ASP A 681 -31.65 2.83 2.81
C ASP A 681 -32.87 3.15 3.68
N SER A 682 -33.74 2.16 3.89
CA SER A 682 -34.96 2.29 4.70
C SER A 682 -34.86 1.58 6.07
N GLY A 683 -33.73 0.96 6.37
CA GLY A 683 -33.48 0.21 7.60
C GLY A 683 -32.27 0.72 8.37
N PRO A 684 -31.86 0.06 9.45
CA PRO A 684 -30.64 0.42 10.17
C PRO A 684 -29.40 0.20 9.29
N TYR A 685 -28.34 0.98 9.57
CA TYR A 685 -27.08 0.88 8.87
C TYR A 685 -26.52 -0.55 8.89
N GLN A 686 -26.00 -0.99 7.75
CA GLN A 686 -25.33 -2.30 7.55
C GLN A 686 -24.09 -2.16 6.66
N LEU A 687 -23.09 -2.98 6.91
CA LEU A 687 -21.82 -3.05 6.16
C LEU A 687 -21.80 -4.13 5.06
N GLY A 688 -22.92 -4.79 4.77
CA GLY A 688 -22.95 -5.83 3.73
C GLY A 688 -22.72 -5.25 2.32
N PRO A 689 -22.19 -6.04 1.37
CA PRO A 689 -21.83 -5.59 0.02
C PRO A 689 -22.98 -4.90 -0.73
N GLU A 690 -24.22 -5.37 -0.58
CA GLU A 690 -25.39 -4.76 -1.19
C GLU A 690 -25.71 -3.36 -0.63
N ALA A 691 -25.56 -3.18 0.69
CA ALA A 691 -25.80 -1.88 1.32
C ALA A 691 -24.72 -0.86 0.93
N VAL A 692 -23.46 -1.30 0.88
CA VAL A 692 -22.33 -0.50 0.38
C VAL A 692 -22.55 -0.09 -1.08
N ALA A 693 -22.96 -1.02 -1.95
CA ALA A 693 -23.27 -0.72 -3.34
C ALA A 693 -24.39 0.33 -3.48
N ARG A 694 -25.49 0.21 -2.71
CA ARG A 694 -26.59 1.21 -2.71
C ARG A 694 -26.10 2.59 -2.30
N ARG A 695 -25.33 2.72 -1.20
CA ARG A 695 -24.76 4.01 -0.78
C ARG A 695 -23.79 4.58 -1.82
N SER A 696 -22.97 3.75 -2.44
CA SER A 696 -22.06 4.17 -3.51
C SER A 696 -22.81 4.74 -4.72
N LEU A 697 -23.86 4.07 -5.18
CA LEU A 697 -24.73 4.55 -6.29
C LEU A 697 -25.44 5.84 -5.92
N ARG A 698 -26.03 5.90 -4.73
CA ARG A 698 -26.72 7.10 -4.20
C ARG A 698 -25.79 8.30 -4.18
N ASN A 699 -24.60 8.15 -3.61
CA ASN A 699 -23.60 9.21 -3.49
C ASN A 699 -23.04 9.64 -4.86
N THR A 700 -22.85 8.71 -5.79
CA THR A 700 -22.45 9.01 -7.17
C THR A 700 -23.52 9.82 -7.89
N ALA A 701 -24.78 9.41 -7.82
CA ALA A 701 -25.91 10.15 -8.43
C ALA A 701 -26.01 11.57 -7.84
N LEU A 702 -25.91 11.72 -6.52
CA LEU A 702 -25.92 13.02 -5.85
C LEU A 702 -24.78 13.92 -6.33
N ALA A 703 -23.57 13.40 -6.40
CA ALA A 703 -22.41 14.16 -6.86
C ALA A 703 -22.57 14.69 -8.29
N TRP A 704 -23.18 13.90 -9.18
CA TRP A 704 -23.44 14.32 -10.56
C TRP A 704 -24.53 15.40 -10.64
N LEU A 705 -25.62 15.29 -9.86
CA LEU A 705 -26.68 16.28 -9.78
C LEU A 705 -26.16 17.62 -9.25
N LEU A 706 -25.36 17.61 -8.19
CA LEU A 706 -24.75 18.83 -7.63
C LEU A 706 -23.71 19.45 -8.57
N LEU A 707 -23.02 18.66 -9.39
CA LEU A 707 -22.08 19.17 -10.40
C LEU A 707 -22.75 20.07 -11.45
N ILE A 708 -24.00 19.80 -11.78
CA ILE A 708 -24.80 20.61 -12.74
C ILE A 708 -25.66 21.68 -12.06
N ASN A 709 -25.52 21.84 -10.74
CA ASN A 709 -26.31 22.77 -9.92
C ASN A 709 -27.83 22.52 -10.05
N ASP A 710 -28.28 21.27 -9.97
CA ASP A 710 -29.67 20.87 -10.00
C ASP A 710 -30.35 21.18 -8.64
N GLU A 711 -31.45 21.91 -8.65
CA GLU A 711 -32.14 22.35 -7.40
C GLU A 711 -32.79 21.19 -6.66
N GLU A 712 -33.30 20.19 -7.35
CA GLU A 712 -33.78 18.96 -6.71
C GLU A 712 -32.64 18.19 -6.09
N GLY A 713 -31.50 18.05 -6.82
CA GLY A 713 -30.25 17.46 -6.29
C GLY A 713 -29.75 18.22 -5.07
N ARG A 714 -29.81 19.56 -5.07
CA ARG A 714 -29.46 20.38 -3.89
C ARG A 714 -30.35 20.04 -2.68
N SER A 715 -31.65 19.95 -2.89
CA SER A 715 -32.61 19.60 -1.84
C SER A 715 -32.37 18.19 -1.27
N LEU A 716 -32.10 17.20 -2.15
CA LEU A 716 -31.75 15.84 -1.77
C LEU A 716 -30.45 15.80 -0.98
N GLY A 717 -29.42 16.55 -1.41
CA GLY A 717 -28.11 16.60 -0.75
C GLY A 717 -28.17 17.23 0.65
N LEU A 718 -28.91 18.32 0.84
CA LEU A 718 -29.13 18.93 2.17
C LEU A 718 -29.91 18.00 3.10
N GLY A 719 -30.92 17.30 2.56
CA GLY A 719 -31.65 16.26 3.29
C GLY A 719 -30.72 15.13 3.73
N GLN A 720 -29.93 14.57 2.78
CA GLN A 720 -28.98 13.50 3.09
C GLN A 720 -27.95 13.91 4.15
N TYR A 721 -27.35 15.10 4.01
CA TYR A 721 -26.36 15.59 4.96
C TYR A 721 -26.92 15.67 6.39
N ARG A 722 -28.13 16.23 6.53
CA ARG A 722 -28.79 16.43 7.82
C ARG A 722 -29.24 15.12 8.46
N ASP A 723 -29.82 14.22 7.65
CA ASP A 723 -30.54 13.04 8.13
C ASP A 723 -29.68 11.77 8.11
N ALA A 724 -28.40 11.86 7.65
CA ALA A 724 -27.47 10.74 7.61
C ALA A 724 -27.17 10.19 9.02
N ASP A 725 -27.40 8.90 9.19
CA ASP A 725 -27.05 8.13 10.38
C ASP A 725 -25.67 7.45 10.29
N ASN A 726 -24.96 7.63 9.17
CA ASN A 726 -23.66 7.06 8.92
C ASN A 726 -22.73 8.06 8.23
N MET A 727 -21.41 7.86 8.40
CA MET A 727 -20.40 8.76 7.84
C MET A 727 -20.32 8.68 6.31
N THR A 728 -20.61 7.54 5.69
CA THR A 728 -20.56 7.38 4.22
C THR A 728 -21.50 8.34 3.53
N ASP A 729 -22.74 8.40 3.95
CA ASP A 729 -23.76 9.29 3.36
C ASP A 729 -23.51 10.75 3.73
N ARG A 730 -23.12 11.02 4.98
CA ARG A 730 -22.79 12.39 5.41
C ARG A 730 -21.62 12.97 4.64
N MET A 731 -20.53 12.21 4.52
CA MET A 731 -19.35 12.60 3.77
C MET A 731 -19.61 12.65 2.26
N GLY A 732 -20.47 11.77 1.74
CA GLY A 732 -20.90 11.78 0.34
C GLY A 732 -21.58 13.11 -0.02
N ALA A 733 -22.52 13.57 0.79
CA ALA A 733 -23.18 14.87 0.63
C ALA A 733 -22.19 16.03 0.80
N LEU A 734 -21.34 16.00 1.84
CA LEU A 734 -20.32 17.04 2.07
C LEU A 734 -19.37 17.19 0.87
N LYS A 735 -18.81 16.08 0.36
CA LYS A 735 -17.92 16.07 -0.82
C LYS A 735 -18.62 16.63 -2.06
N ALA A 736 -19.89 16.32 -2.24
CA ALA A 736 -20.69 16.82 -3.35
C ALA A 736 -20.88 18.34 -3.27
N PHE A 737 -21.21 18.90 -2.09
CA PHE A 737 -21.29 20.35 -1.88
C PHE A 737 -19.93 21.03 -2.04
N VAL A 738 -18.86 20.48 -1.50
CA VAL A 738 -17.49 21.05 -1.60
C VAL A 738 -17.07 21.26 -3.05
N ASN A 739 -17.52 20.40 -3.98
CA ASN A 739 -17.21 20.49 -5.40
C ASN A 739 -18.29 21.13 -6.28
N SER A 740 -19.41 21.59 -5.68
CA SER A 740 -20.55 22.23 -6.37
C SER A 740 -20.37 23.74 -6.55
N GLY A 741 -21.35 24.36 -7.19
CA GLY A 741 -21.50 25.81 -7.30
C GLY A 741 -22.27 26.47 -6.16
N TYR A 742 -22.75 25.72 -5.18
CA TYR A 742 -23.55 26.22 -4.05
C TYR A 742 -22.63 26.68 -2.89
N ASP A 743 -22.09 27.90 -2.99
CA ASP A 743 -21.07 28.42 -2.07
C ASP A 743 -21.56 28.55 -0.62
N ASP A 744 -22.82 29.01 -0.41
CA ASP A 744 -23.38 29.17 0.93
C ASP A 744 -23.63 27.81 1.61
N ASP A 745 -24.17 26.84 0.87
CA ASP A 745 -24.38 25.48 1.38
C ASP A 745 -23.06 24.80 1.72
N ARG A 746 -22.03 24.97 0.87
CA ARG A 746 -20.69 24.49 1.13
C ARG A 746 -20.12 25.06 2.43
N ALA A 747 -20.19 26.37 2.61
CA ALA A 747 -19.67 27.03 3.81
C ALA A 747 -20.42 26.56 5.06
N THR A 748 -21.76 26.47 4.96
CA THR A 748 -22.61 26.02 6.07
C THR A 748 -22.33 24.57 6.45
N THR A 749 -22.28 23.65 5.49
CA THR A 749 -22.04 22.22 5.75
C THR A 749 -20.63 21.94 6.28
N LEU A 750 -19.60 22.63 5.75
CA LEU A 750 -18.23 22.51 6.26
C LEU A 750 -18.09 23.00 7.71
N ASN A 751 -18.70 24.13 8.04
CA ASN A 751 -18.68 24.66 9.40
C ASN A 751 -19.44 23.75 10.37
N ASP A 752 -20.64 23.33 10.00
CA ASP A 752 -21.47 22.43 10.82
C ASP A 752 -20.75 21.09 11.07
N PHE A 753 -20.12 20.52 10.03
CA PHE A 753 -19.34 19.28 10.15
C PHE A 753 -18.20 19.44 11.15
N TYR A 754 -17.41 20.51 11.04
CA TYR A 754 -16.33 20.77 11.97
C TYR A 754 -16.83 20.96 13.41
N GLN A 755 -17.88 21.78 13.62
CA GLN A 755 -18.43 21.99 14.96
C GLN A 755 -18.95 20.70 15.60
N THR A 756 -19.53 19.80 14.78
CA THR A 756 -20.03 18.50 15.25
C THR A 756 -18.91 17.56 15.66
N PHE A 757 -17.83 17.49 14.88
CA PHE A 757 -16.79 16.46 14.99
C PHE A 757 -15.41 16.97 15.42
N GLN A 758 -15.25 18.24 15.84
CA GLN A 758 -13.94 18.82 16.19
C GLN A 758 -13.20 18.09 17.32
N HIS A 759 -13.92 17.29 18.11
CA HIS A 759 -13.36 16.49 19.21
C HIS A 759 -12.78 15.13 18.75
N ASP A 760 -13.02 14.74 17.49
CA ASP A 760 -12.55 13.49 16.90
C ASP A 760 -11.43 13.75 15.88
N PRO A 761 -10.16 13.43 16.19
CA PRO A 761 -9.02 13.71 15.30
C PRO A 761 -9.15 13.06 13.92
N GLN A 762 -9.67 11.83 13.83
CA GLN A 762 -9.82 11.11 12.57
C GLN A 762 -10.87 11.76 11.65
N VAL A 763 -11.95 12.27 12.23
CA VAL A 763 -12.99 12.98 11.46
C VAL A 763 -12.49 14.37 11.04
N VAL A 764 -11.69 15.04 11.88
CA VAL A 764 -11.03 16.31 11.52
C VAL A 764 -10.05 16.11 10.37
N GLU A 765 -9.33 14.99 10.30
CA GLU A 765 -8.48 14.62 9.15
C GLU A 765 -9.30 14.46 7.86
N GLN A 766 -10.48 13.85 7.92
CA GLN A 766 -11.40 13.76 6.79
C GLN A 766 -11.90 15.16 6.36
N TRP A 767 -12.19 16.03 7.32
CA TRP A 767 -12.61 17.42 7.07
C TRP A 767 -11.49 18.23 6.39
N PHE A 768 -10.24 18.07 6.79
CA PHE A 768 -9.09 18.65 6.11
C PHE A 768 -8.97 18.12 4.68
N SER A 769 -8.99 16.80 4.53
CA SER A 769 -8.76 16.13 3.25
C SER A 769 -9.82 16.48 2.20
N VAL A 770 -11.10 16.54 2.57
CA VAL A 770 -12.17 16.89 1.63
C VAL A 770 -12.03 18.30 1.06
N GLN A 771 -11.50 19.23 1.85
CA GLN A 771 -11.23 20.59 1.43
C GLN A 771 -9.96 20.71 0.58
N ALA A 772 -8.88 20.05 1.04
CA ALA A 772 -7.60 20.08 0.34
C ALA A 772 -7.69 19.41 -1.05
N ALA A 773 -8.48 18.35 -1.18
CA ALA A 773 -8.73 17.64 -2.44
C ALA A 773 -9.78 18.32 -3.36
N SER A 774 -10.34 19.48 -2.99
CA SER A 774 -11.37 20.16 -3.77
C SER A 774 -10.89 20.58 -5.17
N ARG A 775 -11.63 20.17 -6.19
CA ARG A 775 -11.31 20.44 -7.60
C ARG A 775 -11.80 21.82 -8.10
N ARG A 776 -12.17 22.70 -7.21
CA ARG A 776 -12.48 24.11 -7.52
C ARG A 776 -11.17 24.84 -7.78
N THR A 777 -11.14 25.71 -8.79
CA THR A 777 -9.95 26.47 -9.14
C THR A 777 -9.68 27.62 -8.14
N GLY A 778 -8.41 28.01 -7.98
CA GLY A 778 -8.00 29.13 -7.14
C GLY A 778 -7.96 28.84 -5.65
N GLN A 779 -7.69 27.59 -5.24
CA GLN A 779 -7.79 27.15 -3.84
C GLN A 779 -6.50 27.26 -3.00
N LEU A 780 -5.37 27.69 -3.55
CA LEU A 780 -4.09 27.66 -2.82
C LEU A 780 -4.11 28.51 -1.53
N SER A 781 -4.75 29.67 -1.55
CA SER A 781 -4.89 30.50 -0.33
C SER A 781 -5.73 29.80 0.76
N HIS A 782 -6.71 29.01 0.36
CA HIS A 782 -7.48 28.18 1.28
C HIS A 782 -6.63 27.09 1.91
N ILE A 783 -5.75 26.44 1.13
CA ILE A 783 -4.81 25.43 1.65
C ILE A 783 -3.88 26.04 2.71
N HIS A 784 -3.35 27.25 2.47
CA HIS A 784 -2.58 27.96 3.51
C HIS A 784 -3.38 28.17 4.78
N GLY A 785 -4.65 28.56 4.66
CA GLY A 785 -5.55 28.72 5.82
C GLY A 785 -5.79 27.41 6.59
N LEU A 786 -5.79 26.24 5.92
CA LEU A 786 -5.89 24.93 6.59
C LEU A 786 -4.64 24.60 7.41
N LEU A 787 -3.45 24.99 6.94
CA LEU A 787 -2.18 24.82 7.68
C LEU A 787 -2.07 25.72 8.93
N GLU A 788 -2.79 26.83 8.93
CA GLU A 788 -2.86 27.77 10.07
C GLU A 788 -4.00 27.41 11.04
N HIS A 789 -4.83 26.45 10.69
CA HIS A 789 -5.97 26.06 11.53
C HIS A 789 -5.52 25.45 12.86
N PRO A 790 -6.14 25.80 14.01
CA PRO A 790 -5.70 25.31 15.35
C PRO A 790 -5.69 23.78 15.50
N ALA A 791 -6.50 23.07 14.72
CA ALA A 791 -6.52 21.60 14.73
C ALA A 791 -5.42 20.96 13.88
N PHE A 792 -4.66 21.74 13.07
CA PHE A 792 -3.53 21.23 12.30
C PHE A 792 -2.30 21.09 13.20
N ASP A 793 -1.60 19.96 13.07
CA ASP A 793 -0.37 19.68 13.82
C ASP A 793 0.73 19.17 12.88
N TRP A 794 1.85 19.88 12.85
CA TRP A 794 3.02 19.58 12.03
C TRP A 794 3.77 18.31 12.45
N LYS A 795 3.52 17.78 13.66
CA LYS A 795 4.12 16.56 14.16
C LYS A 795 3.32 15.31 13.79
N ASN A 796 2.03 15.48 13.45
CA ASN A 796 1.14 14.37 13.14
C ASN A 796 1.13 14.02 11.64
N PRO A 797 1.65 12.85 11.23
CA PRO A 797 1.71 12.44 9.83
C PRO A 797 0.35 12.41 9.12
N ASN A 798 -0.73 12.06 9.82
CA ASN A 798 -2.08 11.97 9.24
C ASN A 798 -2.60 13.35 8.83
N LYS A 799 -2.40 14.38 9.65
CA LYS A 799 -2.80 15.76 9.35
C LYS A 799 -1.98 16.34 8.21
N ILE A 800 -0.67 16.05 8.17
CA ILE A 800 0.20 16.43 7.06
C ILE A 800 -0.30 15.81 5.75
N ARG A 801 -0.61 14.51 5.75
CA ARG A 801 -1.18 13.82 4.57
C ARG A 801 -2.55 14.36 4.20
N ALA A 802 -3.40 14.67 5.17
CA ALA A 802 -4.76 15.17 4.95
C ALA A 802 -4.79 16.54 4.27
N VAL A 803 -3.79 17.40 4.49
CA VAL A 803 -3.72 18.72 3.86
C VAL A 803 -2.73 18.72 2.70
N ILE A 804 -1.45 18.52 2.95
CA ILE A 804 -0.38 18.65 1.95
C ILE A 804 -0.44 17.50 0.94
N GLY A 805 -0.54 16.27 1.43
CA GLY A 805 -0.65 15.08 0.58
C GLY A 805 -1.91 15.09 -0.29
N ALA A 806 -3.07 15.43 0.28
CA ALA A 806 -4.33 15.52 -0.46
C ALA A 806 -4.31 16.66 -1.50
N PHE A 807 -3.71 17.80 -1.21
CA PHE A 807 -3.53 18.88 -2.17
C PHE A 807 -2.64 18.45 -3.35
N ALA A 808 -1.45 17.95 -3.09
CA ALA A 808 -0.49 17.62 -4.14
C ALA A 808 -0.88 16.37 -4.95
N GLY A 809 -1.53 15.37 -4.31
CA GLY A 809 -1.86 14.08 -4.94
C GLY A 809 -3.28 13.98 -5.50
N GLN A 810 -4.26 14.77 -5.01
CA GLN A 810 -5.66 14.64 -5.40
C GLN A 810 -6.26 15.90 -6.02
N ASN A 811 -5.74 17.09 -5.67
CA ASN A 811 -6.19 18.37 -6.21
C ASN A 811 -5.34 18.81 -7.40
N LEU A 812 -5.23 17.94 -8.40
CA LEU A 812 -4.29 18.09 -9.51
C LEU A 812 -4.50 19.39 -10.30
N VAL A 813 -5.74 19.87 -10.41
CA VAL A 813 -6.04 21.11 -11.17
C VAL A 813 -5.42 22.36 -10.53
N ASN A 814 -5.31 22.41 -9.21
CA ASN A 814 -4.69 23.53 -8.48
C ASN A 814 -3.20 23.27 -8.22
N PHE A 815 -2.80 22.02 -8.03
CA PHE A 815 -1.38 21.65 -7.93
C PHE A 815 -0.63 22.00 -9.22
N HIS A 816 -1.20 21.69 -10.39
CA HIS A 816 -0.69 22.06 -11.71
C HIS A 816 -1.23 23.42 -12.21
N ASN A 817 -1.35 24.39 -11.30
CA ASN A 817 -1.72 25.75 -11.73
C ASN A 817 -0.62 26.32 -12.64
N PRO A 818 -0.95 26.96 -13.79
CA PRO A 818 0.02 27.46 -14.75
C PRO A 818 1.06 28.45 -14.20
N ASP A 819 0.79 29.11 -13.07
CA ASP A 819 1.74 30.02 -12.40
C ASP A 819 2.81 29.30 -11.56
N GLY A 820 2.75 27.96 -11.45
CA GLY A 820 3.70 27.14 -10.68
C GLY A 820 3.56 27.23 -9.16
N SER A 821 2.58 27.97 -8.66
CA SER A 821 2.39 28.22 -7.22
C SER A 821 2.17 26.93 -6.42
N GLY A 822 1.54 25.90 -7.01
CA GLY A 822 1.37 24.59 -6.38
C GLY A 822 2.67 23.82 -6.18
N TYR A 823 3.61 23.93 -7.11
CA TYR A 823 4.92 23.30 -7.01
C TYR A 823 5.81 23.97 -5.98
N GLN A 824 5.81 25.30 -5.97
CA GLN A 824 6.53 26.09 -4.96
C GLN A 824 6.01 25.80 -3.56
N PHE A 825 4.68 25.78 -3.39
CA PHE A 825 4.05 25.39 -2.13
C PHE A 825 4.57 24.04 -1.64
N LEU A 826 4.55 23.01 -2.48
CA LEU A 826 4.99 21.68 -2.06
C LEU A 826 6.48 21.66 -1.70
N ALA A 827 7.34 22.32 -2.49
CA ALA A 827 8.77 22.40 -2.21
C ALA A 827 9.06 23.05 -0.85
N ASP A 828 8.35 24.15 -0.52
CA ASP A 828 8.51 24.84 0.76
C ASP A 828 8.10 23.94 1.94
N GLN A 829 6.98 23.18 1.79
CA GLN A 829 6.53 22.28 2.85
C GLN A 829 7.46 21.07 3.02
N VAL A 830 7.95 20.48 1.92
CA VAL A 830 8.93 19.38 1.94
C VAL A 830 10.23 19.82 2.62
N CYS A 831 10.78 20.99 2.27
CA CYS A 831 11.98 21.52 2.91
C CYS A 831 11.81 21.72 4.42
N LYS A 832 10.62 22.16 4.87
CA LYS A 832 10.31 22.35 6.28
C LYS A 832 10.22 21.03 7.03
N LEU A 833 9.59 20.02 6.42
CA LEU A 833 9.37 18.70 7.05
C LEU A 833 10.64 17.86 7.11
N ASP A 834 11.57 18.04 6.19
CA ASP A 834 12.82 17.28 6.12
C ASP A 834 13.65 17.34 7.42
N ASP A 835 13.59 18.46 8.13
CA ASP A 835 14.31 18.67 9.39
C ASP A 835 13.69 17.89 10.57
N SER A 836 12.41 17.54 10.49
CA SER A 836 11.67 16.90 11.58
C SER A 836 11.25 15.46 11.29
N ASN A 837 10.82 15.17 10.06
CA ASN A 837 10.39 13.85 9.61
C ASN A 837 10.79 13.64 8.14
N PRO A 838 12.04 13.23 7.88
CA PRO A 838 12.58 13.00 6.54
C PRO A 838 11.77 12.01 5.71
N GLN A 839 11.29 10.95 6.32
CA GLN A 839 10.51 9.90 5.67
C GLN A 839 9.19 10.45 5.08
N ILE A 840 8.49 11.31 5.82
CA ILE A 840 7.28 11.97 5.31
C ILE A 840 7.63 12.98 4.21
N ALA A 841 8.72 13.74 4.36
CA ALA A 841 9.18 14.70 3.36
C ALA A 841 9.49 13.99 2.02
N ALA A 842 10.22 12.87 2.05
CA ALA A 842 10.58 12.09 0.88
C ALA A 842 9.34 11.47 0.16
N ARG A 843 8.32 11.09 0.90
CA ARG A 843 7.05 10.61 0.32
C ARG A 843 6.24 11.74 -0.32
N LEU A 844 6.20 12.91 0.32
CA LEU A 844 5.45 14.06 -0.18
C LEU A 844 6.03 14.67 -1.45
N VAL A 845 7.34 14.56 -1.71
CA VAL A 845 7.98 15.11 -2.92
C VAL A 845 7.60 14.32 -4.19
N SER A 846 7.07 13.11 -4.08
CA SER A 846 6.77 12.19 -5.19
C SER A 846 6.01 12.84 -6.37
N PRO A 847 5.01 13.72 -6.21
CA PRO A 847 4.36 14.36 -7.34
C PRO A 847 5.31 15.19 -8.23
N LEU A 848 6.35 15.79 -7.65
CA LEU A 848 7.35 16.59 -8.41
C LEU A 848 8.30 15.70 -9.21
N THR A 849 8.57 14.47 -8.80
CA THR A 849 9.55 13.59 -9.46
C THR A 849 9.16 13.22 -10.89
N ARG A 850 7.88 13.35 -11.22
CA ARG A 850 7.30 13.02 -12.53
C ARG A 850 7.35 14.17 -13.55
N TRP A 851 8.14 15.21 -13.31
CA TRP A 851 8.17 16.45 -14.08
C TRP A 851 8.34 16.25 -15.61
N ARG A 852 9.09 15.23 -16.05
CA ARG A 852 9.30 14.92 -17.48
C ARG A 852 8.04 14.50 -18.22
N LYS A 853 6.98 14.09 -17.49
CA LYS A 853 5.70 13.62 -18.06
C LYS A 853 4.81 14.77 -18.55
N PHE A 854 5.01 15.98 -18.05
CA PHE A 854 4.12 17.12 -18.26
C PHE A 854 4.61 18.04 -19.40
N ALA A 855 3.70 18.90 -19.88
CA ALA A 855 4.02 19.87 -20.90
C ALA A 855 5.18 20.81 -20.46
N PRO A 856 5.98 21.34 -21.39
CA PRO A 856 7.24 22.04 -21.06
C PRO A 856 7.11 23.16 -20.04
N GLU A 857 6.00 23.90 -20.06
CA GLU A 857 5.73 24.97 -19.12
C GLU A 857 5.57 24.50 -17.68
N TYR A 858 4.95 23.35 -17.46
CA TYR A 858 4.82 22.73 -16.12
C TYR A 858 6.12 22.02 -15.73
N SER A 859 6.69 21.27 -16.66
CA SER A 859 7.92 20.50 -16.47
C SER A 859 9.08 21.39 -15.96
N GLN A 860 9.31 22.57 -16.56
CA GLN A 860 10.36 23.50 -16.14
C GLN A 860 10.14 24.03 -14.71
N GLN A 861 8.90 24.32 -14.35
CA GLN A 861 8.57 24.83 -13.01
C GLN A 861 8.69 23.73 -11.94
N MET A 862 8.28 22.51 -12.25
CA MET A 862 8.46 21.35 -11.36
C MET A 862 9.94 21.04 -11.15
N GLN A 863 10.74 21.07 -12.21
CA GLN A 863 12.19 20.89 -12.12
C GLN A 863 12.84 22.00 -11.26
N ALA A 864 12.42 23.26 -11.41
CA ALA A 864 12.91 24.36 -10.58
C ALA A 864 12.60 24.15 -9.08
N ALA A 865 11.41 23.63 -8.76
CA ALA A 865 11.02 23.27 -7.39
C ALA A 865 11.90 22.13 -6.82
N LEU A 866 12.21 21.10 -7.62
CA LEU A 866 13.14 20.04 -7.21
C LEU A 866 14.58 20.56 -7.01
N VAL A 867 15.04 21.50 -7.85
CA VAL A 867 16.35 22.14 -7.69
C VAL A 867 16.42 22.94 -6.39
N GLN A 868 15.35 23.65 -6.02
CA GLN A 868 15.26 24.33 -4.74
C GLN A 868 15.40 23.35 -3.55
N ILE A 869 14.73 22.20 -3.61
CA ILE A 869 14.86 21.19 -2.56
C ILE A 869 16.29 20.62 -2.51
N ARG A 870 16.86 20.29 -3.67
CA ARG A 870 18.25 19.79 -3.77
C ARG A 870 19.26 20.74 -3.11
N ASP A 871 19.06 22.04 -3.29
CA ASP A 871 19.99 23.08 -2.83
C ASP A 871 19.78 23.46 -1.35
N LYS A 872 18.86 22.78 -0.62
CA LYS A 872 18.68 22.90 0.83
C LYS A 872 19.95 22.43 1.56
N GLU A 873 20.40 23.20 2.55
CA GLU A 873 21.49 22.78 3.45
C GLU A 873 21.05 21.60 4.31
N ASN A 874 21.94 20.63 4.54
CA ASN A 874 21.71 19.45 5.37
C ASN A 874 20.50 18.61 4.95
N LEU A 875 20.38 18.37 3.64
CA LEU A 875 19.33 17.49 3.11
C LEU A 875 19.46 16.07 3.68
N SER A 876 18.33 15.49 4.15
CA SER A 876 18.29 14.11 4.66
C SER A 876 18.67 13.08 3.59
N ARG A 877 19.06 11.87 4.01
CA ARG A 877 19.34 10.75 3.09
C ARG A 877 18.11 10.37 2.28
N ASP A 878 16.95 10.34 2.93
CA ASP A 878 15.65 10.02 2.32
C ASP A 878 15.37 10.96 1.14
N LEU A 879 15.38 12.24 1.42
CA LEU A 879 15.05 13.24 0.41
C LEU A 879 16.17 13.41 -0.63
N TYR A 880 17.44 13.25 -0.23
CA TYR A 880 18.58 13.28 -1.13
C TYR A 880 18.46 12.28 -2.26
N GLU A 881 18.18 11.00 -1.94
CA GLU A 881 18.06 9.93 -2.95
C GLU A 881 16.98 10.24 -3.97
N VAL A 882 15.77 10.60 -3.49
CA VAL A 882 14.61 10.87 -4.35
C VAL A 882 14.87 12.06 -5.28
N VAL A 883 15.38 13.16 -4.74
CA VAL A 883 15.58 14.41 -5.51
C VAL A 883 16.74 14.28 -6.51
N HIS A 884 17.86 13.67 -6.11
CA HIS A 884 19.02 13.52 -7.00
C HIS A 884 18.72 12.54 -8.14
N LYS A 885 18.08 11.40 -7.88
CA LYS A 885 17.64 10.48 -8.93
C LYS A 885 16.63 11.14 -9.87
N SER A 886 15.73 11.97 -9.34
CA SER A 886 14.73 12.67 -10.16
C SER A 886 15.34 13.71 -11.09
N LEU A 887 16.43 14.35 -10.69
CA LEU A 887 17.14 15.37 -11.48
C LEU A 887 18.26 14.78 -12.35
N ALA A 888 18.63 13.52 -12.17
CA ALA A 888 19.60 12.84 -13.02
C ALA A 888 19.09 12.74 -14.47
N ASP A 889 20.03 12.78 -15.46
CA ASP A 889 19.72 12.71 -16.89
C ASP A 889 19.18 11.34 -17.32
#